data_eaca5d7b8dabcfa84488a89e2d9a6986
#
_entry.id   eaca5d7b8dabcfa84488a89e2d9a6986
#
_cell.length_a   1.000
_cell.length_b   1.000
_cell.length_c   1.000
_cell.angle_alpha   90.00
_cell.angle_beta   90.00
_cell.angle_gamma   90.00
#
_symmetry.space_group_name_H-M   'P 1'
#
loop_
_entity.id
_entity.type
_entity.pdbx_description
1 polymer ?
#
loop_
_entity_poly.entity_id
_entity_poly.type
_entity_poly.pdbx_seq_one_letter_code
_entity_poly.pdbx_strand_id
1 'polypeptide(L)'
;MTVLCPILLTACTTQEQVIKENKETVGEEKEEAVKKNTAPTIVTMGHHNVKEVDPSAKDPVTGEPYMDPDRLRASEEALQVVRDELNVELKFIEYDGNPTEVLLQSVLAGDPVCDIAWLWNTSQGAILSQNILQSLNEYEYLFEEDDEWMLWDEIMDNRFFLNKTMEFVPRWPLIYNINYIEEVDALKENGKTVYPTDLFLKGEWTWSVFEDYLAKIDAHFQNKQAPIRKEKRIEAYQTDYREAVLHAAHSNGGGIYTSKGLEMASDETKEAVKYIERLMDKGLLTCERADPNRSEPAWHSQCTNFENGETVFTNNVNWKIINAATKVGERGDSIGIVPFPRPDSMDFDDPRYQQPNTAADCAGILKGISKEQTELAIKTFKLYFSTYYKELSGGEKATDYLKIESEEKASQYGLDLFHEEVGADMLTTFEWMAEHSKVNDFSQLTNIYYGKYSSILGDSLYGLNGMPTYEVAIEANLGILEDYINDIMRIIKSNEIRDNIAPKIKLIKRLDFAKGTDAQNISWDAYIEVVDNADGPIDLNQAMIDFKAIDFNQVGVQQGGLTVEVKDSSDNTAVNLFDIVIYDVDHTIAPTLTVKEEYRTIKRDEDVSEIQWGEDFLEEAVDKDGINIKHLVTVDLSTLDTTTKGVYTVELTVVDYVGNEEKVTIEVEVE
;
A
#
# COMPACT_ATOMS: atom_id res chain seq x y z
N MET A 1 7.72 73.54 -31.83
CA MET A 1 7.03 74.15 -30.70
C MET A 1 7.43 73.35 -29.49
N THR A 2 8.63 73.55 -28.90
CA THR A 2 8.94 74.58 -27.90
C THR A 2 7.96 74.57 -26.74
N VAL A 3 8.37 74.16 -25.56
CA VAL A 3 8.79 74.87 -24.36
C VAL A 3 9.25 73.84 -23.32
N LEU A 4 10.52 73.64 -23.02
CA LEU A 4 11.39 74.20 -22.00
C LEU A 4 10.92 74.07 -20.54
N CYS A 5 11.58 73.20 -19.77
CA CYS A 5 12.44 73.32 -18.60
C CYS A 5 12.14 74.42 -17.57
N PRO A 6 12.48 74.37 -16.27
CA PRO A 6 13.84 74.17 -15.73
C PRO A 6 13.91 73.36 -14.41
N ILE A 7 14.92 72.60 -14.22
CA ILE A 7 16.09 72.67 -13.29
C ILE A 7 15.83 73.30 -11.93
N LEU A 8 16.08 72.52 -10.84
CA LEU A 8 16.72 73.02 -9.63
C LEU A 8 17.60 71.93 -9.01
N LEU A 9 18.90 72.05 -9.25
CA LEU A 9 19.98 71.52 -8.42
C LEU A 9 20.03 72.37 -7.15
N THR A 10 20.13 71.72 -5.99
CA THR A 10 20.92 72.24 -4.87
C THR A 10 21.27 71.18 -3.87
N ALA A 11 22.54 70.96 -3.79
CA ALA A 11 23.36 70.75 -2.60
C ALA A 11 23.33 69.37 -1.90
N CYS A 12 24.24 68.56 -2.41
CA CYS A 12 25.05 67.66 -1.61
C CYS A 12 26.04 68.51 -0.81
N THR A 13 26.02 68.43 0.53
CA THR A 13 27.21 68.52 1.38
C THR A 13 26.82 68.33 2.85
N THR A 14 27.71 67.64 3.59
CA THR A 14 27.85 67.55 5.03
C THR A 14 26.88 66.65 5.81
N GLN A 15 27.22 65.34 5.82
CA GLN A 15 27.00 64.48 6.99
C GLN A 15 28.04 63.34 7.05
N GLU A 16 29.31 63.72 6.88
CA GLU A 16 30.47 62.82 7.05
C GLU A 16 31.35 63.27 8.24
N GLN A 17 30.78 63.77 9.33
CA GLN A 17 31.55 64.19 10.51
C GLN A 17 30.83 64.02 11.84
N VAL A 18 30.05 62.98 12.07
CA VAL A 18 29.53 62.65 13.42
C VAL A 18 29.54 61.11 13.67
N ILE A 19 30.47 60.38 13.09
CA ILE A 19 30.67 58.97 13.47
C ILE A 19 32.16 58.77 13.79
N LYS A 20 32.62 59.42 14.83
CA LYS A 20 33.87 59.08 15.52
C LYS A 20 33.91 59.74 16.89
N GLU A 21 33.06 59.32 17.79
CA GLU A 21 33.22 59.49 19.26
C GLU A 21 31.97 58.90 19.92
N ASN A 22 31.94 57.57 20.10
CA ASN A 22 31.25 56.86 21.16
C ASN A 22 31.50 55.34 20.97
N LYS A 23 32.75 54.95 21.16
CA LYS A 23 33.10 53.60 21.49
C LYS A 23 33.62 53.63 22.92
N GLU A 24 32.70 53.42 23.83
CA GLU A 24 32.98 52.84 25.15
C GLU A 24 31.65 52.84 25.95
N THR A 25 31.33 51.67 26.51
CA THR A 25 30.18 51.37 27.34
C THR A 25 28.82 51.17 26.65
N VAL A 26 28.63 49.99 26.03
CA VAL A 26 27.32 49.32 26.11
C VAL A 26 27.59 47.89 26.50
N GLY A 27 27.11 47.54 27.67
CA GLY A 27 27.07 46.18 28.14
C GLY A 27 26.17 45.32 27.26
N GLU A 28 26.38 44.03 27.34
CA GLU A 28 25.51 43.00 26.79
C GLU A 28 24.05 43.21 27.27
N GLU A 29 23.26 43.95 26.51
CA GLU A 29 21.81 43.78 26.51
C GLU A 29 21.49 42.58 25.65
N LYS A 30 21.13 41.46 26.28
CA LYS A 30 20.37 40.41 25.65
C LYS A 30 19.18 41.06 24.97
N GLU A 31 19.14 40.97 23.63
CA GLU A 31 17.90 41.13 22.87
C GLU A 31 16.95 40.00 23.31
N GLU A 32 16.19 40.22 24.35
CA GLU A 32 14.91 39.57 24.52
C GLU A 32 14.02 40.08 23.39
N ALA A 33 13.94 39.31 22.30
CA ALA A 33 12.97 39.51 21.27
C ALA A 33 11.58 39.48 21.94
N VAL A 34 10.96 40.65 22.00
CA VAL A 34 9.55 40.78 22.38
C VAL A 34 8.76 39.91 21.39
N LYS A 35 8.43 38.69 21.82
CA LYS A 35 7.49 37.83 21.10
C LYS A 35 6.24 38.65 20.84
N LYS A 36 6.04 39.12 19.62
CA LYS A 36 4.76 39.68 19.20
C LYS A 36 3.72 38.58 19.45
N ASN A 37 2.75 38.89 20.27
CA ASN A 37 1.61 38.04 20.61
C ASN A 37 0.66 37.99 19.42
N THR A 38 1.16 37.41 18.27
CA THR A 38 0.37 37.12 17.07
C THR A 38 -0.16 35.71 17.19
N ALA A 39 -1.40 35.50 16.76
CA ALA A 39 -1.96 34.14 16.67
C ALA A 39 -1.03 33.27 15.84
N PRO A 40 -0.83 31.99 16.21
CA PRO A 40 0.02 31.08 15.45
C PRO A 40 -0.51 30.90 14.04
N THR A 41 0.40 30.73 13.07
CA THR A 41 0.04 30.32 11.72
C THR A 41 -0.31 28.83 11.75
N ILE A 42 -1.36 28.43 11.05
CA ILE A 42 -1.75 27.03 10.96
C ILE A 42 -0.95 26.39 9.82
N VAL A 43 -0.34 25.24 10.09
CA VAL A 43 0.19 24.31 9.11
C VAL A 43 -0.56 23.00 9.27
N THR A 44 -0.96 22.39 8.18
CA THR A 44 -1.76 21.17 8.17
C THR A 44 -0.99 20.02 7.58
N MET A 45 -1.04 18.83 8.24
CA MET A 45 -0.48 17.58 7.75
C MET A 45 -1.60 16.58 7.57
N GLY A 46 -1.83 16.19 6.34
CA GLY A 46 -2.83 15.19 5.99
C GLY A 46 -2.31 13.78 6.17
N HIS A 47 -3.14 12.88 6.69
CA HIS A 47 -2.82 11.47 6.89
C HIS A 47 -4.08 10.61 6.69
N HIS A 48 -3.91 9.39 6.20
CA HIS A 48 -5.02 8.44 5.99
C HIS A 48 -5.55 7.83 7.30
N ASN A 49 -4.77 7.90 8.36
CA ASN A 49 -5.13 7.41 9.69
C ASN A 49 -4.49 8.32 10.74
N VAL A 50 -5.21 9.36 11.13
CA VAL A 50 -4.69 10.34 12.11
C VAL A 50 -4.43 9.76 13.49
N LYS A 51 -5.02 8.60 13.82
CA LYS A 51 -4.76 7.91 15.10
C LYS A 51 -3.29 7.53 15.28
N GLU A 52 -2.54 7.37 14.20
CA GLU A 52 -1.12 7.01 14.23
C GLU A 52 -0.19 8.21 14.44
N VAL A 53 -0.65 9.42 14.15
CA VAL A 53 0.20 10.63 14.08
C VAL A 53 -0.28 11.78 14.94
N ASP A 54 -1.56 11.84 15.30
CA ASP A 54 -2.13 12.88 16.14
C ASP A 54 -2.09 12.48 17.62
N PRO A 55 -1.26 13.12 18.46
CA PRO A 55 -1.18 12.80 19.88
C PRO A 55 -2.48 13.10 20.65
N SER A 56 -3.39 13.91 20.07
CA SER A 56 -4.69 14.20 20.68
C SER A 56 -5.73 13.12 20.43
N ALA A 57 -5.47 12.21 19.48
CA ALA A 57 -6.39 11.14 19.10
C ALA A 57 -6.52 10.09 20.22
N LYS A 58 -7.76 9.77 20.58
CA LYS A 58 -8.09 8.86 21.68
C LYS A 58 -9.12 7.84 21.24
N ASP A 59 -9.00 6.65 21.78
CA ASP A 59 -10.02 5.61 21.63
C ASP A 59 -11.35 6.11 22.23
N PRO A 60 -12.44 6.12 21.45
CA PRO A 60 -13.72 6.66 21.92
C PRO A 60 -14.38 5.81 23.02
N VAL A 61 -13.96 4.55 23.18
CA VAL A 61 -14.51 3.64 24.19
C VAL A 61 -13.73 3.73 25.50
N THR A 62 -12.40 3.67 25.44
CA THR A 62 -11.53 3.66 26.63
C THR A 62 -11.11 5.04 27.06
N GLY A 63 -11.08 6.03 26.17
CA GLY A 63 -10.56 7.37 26.39
C GLY A 63 -9.03 7.45 26.42
N GLU A 64 -8.33 6.34 26.21
CA GLU A 64 -6.87 6.27 26.17
C GLU A 64 -6.31 6.76 24.84
N PRO A 65 -5.11 7.37 24.81
CA PRO A 65 -4.44 7.70 23.57
C PRO A 65 -4.19 6.45 22.70
N TYR A 66 -4.27 6.60 21.37
CA TYR A 66 -3.86 5.52 20.45
C TYR A 66 -2.35 5.34 20.39
N MET A 67 -1.60 6.44 20.61
CA MET A 67 -0.14 6.38 20.66
C MET A 67 0.33 5.73 21.96
N ASP A 68 1.41 4.94 21.86
CA ASP A 68 2.14 4.49 23.04
C ASP A 68 2.74 5.69 23.82
N PRO A 69 3.05 5.53 25.12
CA PRO A 69 3.45 6.63 25.97
C PRO A 69 4.73 7.38 25.52
N ASP A 70 5.70 6.68 24.93
CA ASP A 70 6.96 7.29 24.49
C ASP A 70 6.78 8.11 23.22
N ARG A 71 6.04 7.58 22.25
CA ARG A 71 5.66 8.31 21.03
C ARG A 71 4.76 9.51 21.35
N LEU A 72 3.82 9.35 22.27
CA LEU A 72 2.94 10.43 22.71
C LEU A 72 3.77 11.59 23.28
N ARG A 73 4.67 11.30 24.23
CA ARG A 73 5.54 12.30 24.84
C ARG A 73 6.42 13.01 23.81
N ALA A 74 7.06 12.25 22.91
CA ALA A 74 7.91 12.80 21.85
C ALA A 74 7.13 13.70 20.90
N SER A 75 5.89 13.31 20.54
CA SER A 75 5.01 14.08 19.66
C SER A 75 4.54 15.38 20.32
N GLU A 76 4.14 15.34 21.59
CA GLU A 76 3.73 16.51 22.35
C GLU A 76 4.88 17.52 22.49
N GLU A 77 6.11 17.06 22.79
CA GLU A 77 7.30 17.92 22.86
C GLU A 77 7.61 18.54 21.49
N ALA A 78 7.56 17.75 20.40
CA ALA A 78 7.78 18.25 19.05
C ALA A 78 6.75 19.34 18.67
N LEU A 79 5.47 19.15 18.98
CA LEU A 79 4.43 20.16 18.76
C LEU A 79 4.70 21.45 19.57
N GLN A 80 5.17 21.30 20.80
CA GLN A 80 5.49 22.46 21.65
C GLN A 80 6.68 23.24 21.10
N VAL A 81 7.74 22.55 20.66
CA VAL A 81 8.92 23.18 20.05
C VAL A 81 8.57 23.91 18.75
N VAL A 82 7.77 23.28 17.88
CA VAL A 82 7.26 23.91 16.65
C VAL A 82 6.47 25.19 16.97
N ARG A 83 5.63 25.15 17.98
CA ARG A 83 4.87 26.32 18.41
C ARG A 83 5.77 27.43 18.94
N ASP A 84 6.76 27.09 19.75
CA ASP A 84 7.63 28.06 20.40
C ASP A 84 8.63 28.70 19.46
N GLU A 85 9.20 27.93 18.54
CA GLU A 85 10.24 28.41 17.62
C GLU A 85 9.67 29.06 16.37
N LEU A 86 8.64 28.46 15.78
CA LEU A 86 8.07 28.92 14.51
C LEU A 86 6.77 29.72 14.64
N ASN A 87 6.17 29.79 15.84
CA ASN A 87 4.82 30.31 16.07
C ASN A 87 3.79 29.65 15.15
N VAL A 88 3.87 28.31 15.03
CA VAL A 88 3.00 27.46 14.21
C VAL A 88 2.16 26.55 15.08
N GLU A 89 0.90 26.39 14.69
CA GLU A 89 0.01 25.34 15.18
C GLU A 89 -0.08 24.28 14.09
N LEU A 90 0.61 23.14 14.28
CA LEU A 90 0.52 21.98 13.39
C LEU A 90 -0.76 21.20 13.69
N LYS A 91 -1.59 20.99 12.67
CA LYS A 91 -2.84 20.21 12.75
C LYS A 91 -2.79 19.00 11.85
N PHE A 92 -3.23 17.87 12.37
CA PHE A 92 -3.38 16.65 11.60
C PHE A 92 -4.79 16.58 11.02
N ILE A 93 -4.88 16.20 9.72
CA ILE A 93 -6.15 16.12 8.98
C ILE A 93 -6.27 14.72 8.38
N GLU A 94 -7.36 14.03 8.67
CA GLU A 94 -7.66 12.75 8.06
C GLU A 94 -8.28 12.96 6.68
N TYR A 95 -7.75 12.29 5.65
CA TYR A 95 -8.47 12.27 4.37
C TYR A 95 -9.49 11.15 4.39
N ASP A 96 -10.67 11.47 3.93
CA ASP A 96 -11.72 10.49 3.71
C ASP A 96 -11.57 9.89 2.30
N GLY A 97 -11.19 8.63 2.21
CA GLY A 97 -11.06 7.91 0.95
C GLY A 97 -9.63 7.73 0.41
N ASN A 98 -9.54 7.50 -0.90
CA ASN A 98 -8.25 7.27 -1.57
C ASN A 98 -7.44 8.58 -1.66
N PRO A 99 -6.23 8.65 -1.09
CA PRO A 99 -5.43 9.88 -1.12
C PRO A 99 -5.16 10.41 -2.54
N THR A 100 -4.99 9.55 -3.54
CA THR A 100 -4.75 9.99 -4.92
C THR A 100 -5.92 10.78 -5.51
N GLU A 101 -7.13 10.46 -5.12
CA GLU A 101 -8.35 11.15 -5.58
C GLU A 101 -8.60 12.43 -4.78
N VAL A 102 -8.57 12.33 -3.46
CA VAL A 102 -8.86 13.46 -2.55
C VAL A 102 -7.87 14.59 -2.73
N LEU A 103 -6.57 14.27 -2.82
CA LEU A 103 -5.53 15.27 -3.00
C LEU A 103 -5.63 15.95 -4.38
N LEU A 104 -5.86 15.19 -5.45
CA LEU A 104 -6.06 15.74 -6.79
C LEU A 104 -7.24 16.69 -6.82
N GLN A 105 -8.41 16.28 -6.33
CA GLN A 105 -9.62 17.11 -6.29
C GLN A 105 -9.38 18.43 -5.55
N SER A 106 -8.71 18.38 -4.38
CA SER A 106 -8.46 19.57 -3.58
C SER A 106 -7.55 20.59 -4.30
N VAL A 107 -6.51 20.09 -4.98
CA VAL A 107 -5.58 20.95 -5.73
C VAL A 107 -6.25 21.52 -6.98
N LEU A 108 -7.06 20.72 -7.71
CA LEU A 108 -7.85 21.20 -8.86
C LEU A 108 -8.89 22.25 -8.46
N ALA A 109 -9.50 22.11 -7.28
CA ALA A 109 -10.42 23.11 -6.73
C ALA A 109 -9.73 24.40 -6.29
N GLY A 110 -8.40 24.42 -6.23
CA GLY A 110 -7.61 25.56 -5.73
C GLY A 110 -7.68 25.75 -4.21
N ASP A 111 -8.12 24.73 -3.49
CA ASP A 111 -8.23 24.68 -2.02
C ASP A 111 -7.62 23.37 -1.50
N PRO A 112 -6.27 23.24 -1.45
CA PRO A 112 -5.60 22.05 -1.03
C PRO A 112 -6.05 21.62 0.38
N VAL A 113 -6.42 20.35 0.54
CA VAL A 113 -6.95 19.81 1.81
C VAL A 113 -5.95 19.88 2.96
N CYS A 114 -4.66 19.91 2.66
CA CYS A 114 -3.57 20.10 3.61
C CYS A 114 -2.35 20.73 2.94
N ASP A 115 -1.42 21.25 3.75
CA ASP A 115 -0.14 21.78 3.27
C ASP A 115 0.85 20.64 2.96
N ILE A 116 0.94 19.68 3.88
CA ILE A 116 1.83 18.52 3.84
C ILE A 116 0.96 17.28 3.69
N ALA A 117 1.09 16.57 2.59
CA ALA A 117 0.35 15.35 2.34
C ALA A 117 1.20 14.12 2.69
N TRP A 118 0.66 13.24 3.52
CA TRP A 118 1.23 11.94 3.78
C TRP A 118 0.87 10.97 2.64
N LEU A 119 1.87 10.27 2.09
CA LEU A 119 1.72 9.45 0.89
C LEU A 119 2.19 8.03 1.15
N TRP A 120 1.31 7.07 0.92
CA TRP A 120 1.71 5.68 0.86
C TRP A 120 2.67 5.42 -0.30
N ASN A 121 3.56 4.47 -0.13
CA ASN A 121 4.47 4.04 -1.18
C ASN A 121 3.73 3.66 -2.48
N THR A 122 2.55 3.07 -2.39
CA THR A 122 1.72 2.67 -3.54
C THR A 122 1.02 3.84 -4.24
N SER A 123 0.87 4.99 -3.59
CA SER A 123 0.24 6.18 -4.15
C SER A 123 1.23 7.17 -4.77
N GLN A 124 2.50 7.09 -4.43
CA GLN A 124 3.53 8.05 -4.83
C GLN A 124 3.63 8.23 -6.35
N GLY A 125 3.64 7.13 -7.10
CA GLY A 125 3.74 7.19 -8.55
C GLY A 125 2.53 7.83 -9.23
N ALA A 126 1.32 7.54 -8.75
CA ALA A 126 0.09 8.16 -9.25
C ALA A 126 0.09 9.67 -8.94
N ILE A 127 0.39 10.05 -7.71
CA ILE A 127 0.49 11.45 -7.26
C ILE A 127 1.54 12.22 -8.07
N LEU A 128 2.71 11.62 -8.31
CA LEU A 128 3.77 12.24 -9.11
C LEU A 128 3.31 12.49 -10.55
N SER A 129 2.63 11.52 -11.16
CA SER A 129 2.09 11.65 -12.52
C SER A 129 0.93 12.64 -12.65
N GLN A 130 0.27 12.99 -11.54
CA GLN A 130 -0.74 14.06 -11.47
C GLN A 130 -0.11 15.46 -11.40
N ASN A 131 1.17 15.55 -11.04
CA ASN A 131 1.90 16.81 -10.86
C ASN A 131 1.28 17.77 -9.84
N ILE A 132 0.73 17.22 -8.76
CA ILE A 132 0.09 18.00 -7.69
C ILE A 132 1.05 18.35 -6.54
N LEU A 133 2.28 17.84 -6.57
CA LEU A 133 3.29 18.15 -5.57
C LEU A 133 4.16 19.34 -5.99
N GLN A 134 4.50 20.15 -5.02
CA GLN A 134 5.50 21.22 -5.17
C GLN A 134 6.90 20.60 -5.33
N SER A 135 7.68 21.05 -6.31
CA SER A 135 9.11 20.72 -6.38
C SER A 135 9.85 21.32 -5.19
N LEU A 136 10.71 20.54 -4.55
CA LEU A 136 11.51 20.96 -3.40
C LEU A 136 12.89 21.53 -3.81
N ASN A 137 13.27 21.49 -5.10
CA ASN A 137 14.58 21.94 -5.57
C ASN A 137 14.87 23.40 -5.18
N GLU A 138 13.87 24.27 -5.24
CA GLU A 138 14.02 25.68 -4.83
C GLU A 138 14.14 25.87 -3.32
N TYR A 139 13.90 24.84 -2.52
CA TYR A 139 13.86 24.85 -1.06
C TYR A 139 14.96 24.03 -0.40
N GLU A 140 15.89 23.46 -1.18
CA GLU A 140 17.03 22.68 -0.65
C GLU A 140 17.88 23.46 0.35
N TYR A 141 17.94 24.79 0.19
CA TYR A 141 18.64 25.68 1.13
C TYR A 141 18.07 25.67 2.56
N LEU A 142 16.88 25.11 2.76
CA LEU A 142 16.27 24.95 4.08
C LEU A 142 16.82 23.73 4.84
N PHE A 143 17.57 22.84 4.17
CA PHE A 143 18.12 21.63 4.76
C PHE A 143 19.60 21.80 5.02
N GLU A 144 20.04 21.38 6.20
CA GLU A 144 21.43 21.36 6.64
C GLU A 144 21.95 19.92 6.67
N GLU A 145 23.23 19.71 6.91
CA GLU A 145 23.85 18.37 6.95
C GLU A 145 23.14 17.40 7.89
N ASP A 146 22.66 17.90 9.05
CA ASP A 146 21.93 17.09 10.04
C ASP A 146 20.48 16.74 9.62
N ASP A 147 19.93 17.42 8.62
CA ASP A 147 18.56 17.23 8.10
C ASP A 147 18.51 16.62 6.69
N GLU A 148 19.65 16.39 6.06
CA GLU A 148 19.74 15.95 4.66
C GLU A 148 18.99 14.62 4.44
N TRP A 149 18.93 13.77 5.46
CA TRP A 149 18.18 12.51 5.45
C TRP A 149 16.66 12.70 5.24
N MET A 150 16.12 13.89 5.49
CA MET A 150 14.70 14.21 5.26
C MET A 150 14.39 14.48 3.79
N LEU A 151 15.40 14.75 2.96
CA LEU A 151 15.21 14.89 1.52
C LEU A 151 15.32 13.53 0.85
N TRP A 152 14.26 13.17 0.13
CA TRP A 152 14.32 12.01 -0.77
C TRP A 152 15.27 12.25 -1.93
N ASP A 153 15.81 11.18 -2.50
CA ASP A 153 16.64 11.26 -3.71
C ASP A 153 15.89 11.91 -4.87
N GLU A 154 16.66 12.46 -5.81
CA GLU A 154 16.10 13.05 -7.03
C GLU A 154 15.36 12.00 -7.87
N ILE A 155 14.17 12.37 -8.32
CA ILE A 155 13.37 11.61 -9.26
C ILE A 155 13.18 12.48 -10.49
N MET A 156 13.68 12.03 -11.64
CA MET A 156 13.56 12.77 -12.89
C MET A 156 14.08 14.23 -12.78
N ASP A 157 15.25 14.39 -12.19
CA ASP A 157 15.92 15.69 -11.94
C ASP A 157 15.16 16.60 -10.96
N ASN A 158 14.26 16.07 -10.15
CA ASN A 158 13.48 16.83 -9.16
C ASN A 158 13.37 16.09 -7.83
N ARG A 159 13.23 16.87 -6.76
CA ARG A 159 12.88 16.37 -5.42
C ARG A 159 11.45 16.76 -5.10
N PHE A 160 10.64 15.79 -4.72
CA PHE A 160 9.22 16.00 -4.39
C PHE A 160 8.86 15.51 -3.00
N PHE A 161 9.64 14.58 -2.46
CA PHE A 161 9.27 13.86 -1.25
C PHE A 161 10.16 14.20 -0.07
N LEU A 162 9.55 14.18 1.10
CA LEU A 162 10.18 14.34 2.40
C LEU A 162 10.09 13.02 3.16
N ASN A 163 11.22 12.55 3.70
CA ASN A 163 11.26 11.42 4.61
C ASN A 163 10.88 11.84 6.01
N LYS A 164 9.96 11.10 6.63
CA LYS A 164 9.71 11.21 8.08
C LYS A 164 10.57 10.28 8.90
N THR A 165 11.04 9.23 8.29
CA THR A 165 11.76 8.14 8.95
C THR A 165 13.11 7.96 8.29
N MET A 166 14.11 7.69 9.10
CA MET A 166 15.44 7.31 8.66
C MET A 166 15.52 5.82 8.29
N GLU A 167 14.38 5.12 8.34
CA GLU A 167 14.34 3.67 8.14
C GLU A 167 14.75 3.26 6.74
N PHE A 168 15.84 2.49 6.67
CA PHE A 168 16.05 1.57 5.56
C PHE A 168 15.47 0.21 5.95
N VAL A 169 14.33 -0.13 5.36
CA VAL A 169 13.70 -1.41 5.61
C VAL A 169 13.80 -2.26 4.35
N PRO A 170 14.46 -3.43 4.41
CA PRO A 170 14.46 -4.36 3.29
C PRO A 170 13.02 -4.65 2.87
N ARG A 171 12.74 -4.49 1.57
CA ARG A 171 11.40 -4.77 1.07
C ARG A 171 11.10 -6.25 1.18
N TRP A 172 10.05 -6.60 1.90
CA TRP A 172 9.50 -7.94 2.00
C TRP A 172 10.59 -9.03 2.08
N PRO A 173 11.40 -9.05 3.16
CA PRO A 173 12.52 -9.95 3.26
C PRO A 173 12.09 -11.41 3.12
N LEU A 174 13.02 -12.26 2.66
CA LEU A 174 12.82 -13.69 2.62
C LEU A 174 12.87 -14.25 4.04
N ILE A 175 11.74 -14.76 4.51
CA ILE A 175 11.63 -15.42 5.82
C ILE A 175 11.42 -16.92 5.65
N TYR A 176 11.78 -17.69 6.68
CA TYR A 176 11.62 -19.14 6.66
C TYR A 176 11.23 -19.70 8.04
N ASN A 177 10.59 -20.87 8.06
CA ASN A 177 10.27 -21.60 9.28
C ASN A 177 11.46 -22.45 9.69
N ILE A 178 12.09 -22.12 10.83
CA ILE A 178 13.29 -22.80 11.35
C ILE A 178 13.00 -24.27 11.65
N ASN A 179 11.88 -24.57 12.31
CA ASN A 179 11.55 -25.92 12.72
C ASN A 179 11.31 -26.85 11.52
N TYR A 180 10.74 -26.32 10.43
CA TYR A 180 10.61 -27.09 9.20
C TYR A 180 11.99 -27.38 8.57
N ILE A 181 12.91 -26.43 8.60
CA ILE A 181 14.30 -26.65 8.15
C ILE A 181 14.96 -27.76 8.98
N GLU A 182 14.78 -27.75 10.30
CA GLU A 182 15.33 -28.74 11.21
C GLU A 182 14.79 -30.16 11.02
N GLU A 183 13.56 -30.30 10.49
CA GLU A 183 12.99 -31.60 10.15
C GLU A 183 13.67 -32.26 8.94
N VAL A 184 14.32 -31.49 8.06
CA VAL A 184 14.87 -31.99 6.80
C VAL A 184 16.26 -32.57 7.00
N ASP A 185 16.39 -33.92 7.15
CA ASP A 185 17.67 -34.58 7.37
C ASP A 185 18.68 -34.31 6.23
N ALA A 186 18.23 -34.09 5.02
CA ALA A 186 19.08 -33.75 3.86
C ALA A 186 19.74 -32.36 3.97
N LEU A 187 19.31 -31.51 4.91
CA LEU A 187 19.90 -30.22 5.23
C LEU A 187 20.83 -30.25 6.43
N LYS A 188 21.22 -31.46 6.92
CA LYS A 188 22.13 -31.62 8.04
C LYS A 188 23.52 -32.04 7.58
N GLU A 189 24.53 -31.38 8.10
CA GLU A 189 25.95 -31.74 7.95
C GLU A 189 26.50 -32.14 9.30
N ASN A 190 27.11 -33.33 9.38
CA ASN A 190 27.64 -33.91 10.64
C ASN A 190 26.58 -33.92 11.77
N GLY A 191 25.32 -34.09 11.44
CA GLY A 191 24.21 -34.11 12.39
C GLY A 191 23.71 -32.74 12.88
N LYS A 192 24.26 -31.67 12.36
CA LYS A 192 23.79 -30.29 12.62
C LYS A 192 23.02 -29.71 11.41
N THR A 193 21.93 -29.01 11.67
CA THR A 193 21.18 -28.30 10.63
C THR A 193 22.05 -27.18 10.06
N VAL A 194 22.07 -27.04 8.74
CA VAL A 194 22.70 -25.93 8.03
C VAL A 194 21.60 -24.94 7.69
N TYR A 195 21.58 -23.78 8.33
CA TYR A 195 20.58 -22.76 8.11
C TYR A 195 20.92 -21.86 6.92
N PRO A 196 19.93 -21.23 6.27
CA PRO A 196 20.16 -20.25 5.21
C PRO A 196 21.09 -19.09 5.65
N THR A 197 20.96 -18.64 6.90
CA THR A 197 21.83 -17.61 7.50
C THR A 197 23.28 -18.06 7.61
N ASP A 198 23.56 -19.35 7.96
CA ASP A 198 24.90 -19.90 7.98
C ASP A 198 25.55 -19.85 6.59
N LEU A 199 24.81 -20.24 5.57
CA LEU A 199 25.28 -20.25 4.19
C LEU A 199 25.52 -18.80 3.70
N PHE A 200 24.64 -17.87 4.06
CA PHE A 200 24.80 -16.47 3.73
C PHE A 200 26.08 -15.88 4.35
N LEU A 201 26.27 -16.03 5.65
CA LEU A 201 27.43 -15.48 6.37
C LEU A 201 28.78 -16.10 5.92
N LYS A 202 28.74 -17.32 5.37
CA LYS A 202 29.90 -17.92 4.71
C LYS A 202 30.12 -17.46 3.27
N GLY A 203 29.24 -16.67 2.72
CA GLY A 203 29.25 -16.27 1.31
C GLY A 203 28.89 -17.41 0.35
N GLU A 204 28.21 -18.45 0.83
CA GLU A 204 27.81 -19.64 0.06
C GLU A 204 26.34 -19.61 -0.39
N TRP A 205 25.57 -18.59 0.01
CA TRP A 205 24.14 -18.45 -0.31
C TRP A 205 23.94 -17.94 -1.74
N THR A 206 23.85 -18.86 -2.70
CA THR A 206 23.70 -18.56 -4.15
C THR A 206 22.42 -19.15 -4.71
N TRP A 207 22.06 -18.78 -5.94
CA TRP A 207 20.87 -19.29 -6.63
C TRP A 207 20.85 -20.81 -6.75
N SER A 208 21.98 -21.42 -7.12
CA SER A 208 22.05 -22.88 -7.23
C SER A 208 21.95 -23.57 -5.87
N VAL A 209 22.53 -22.99 -4.84
CA VAL A 209 22.44 -23.49 -3.46
C VAL A 209 21.02 -23.38 -2.94
N PHE A 210 20.33 -22.26 -3.18
CA PHE A 210 18.93 -22.11 -2.79
C PHE A 210 18.01 -23.08 -3.54
N GLU A 211 18.21 -23.26 -4.84
CA GLU A 211 17.46 -24.23 -5.64
C GLU A 211 17.63 -25.67 -5.10
N ASP A 212 18.86 -26.11 -4.78
CA ASP A 212 19.12 -27.40 -4.15
C ASP A 212 18.48 -27.50 -2.75
N TYR A 213 18.54 -26.41 -1.99
CA TYR A 213 17.93 -26.31 -0.67
C TYR A 213 16.40 -26.49 -0.74
N LEU A 214 15.74 -25.78 -1.67
CA LEU A 214 14.31 -25.92 -1.93
C LEU A 214 13.94 -27.32 -2.41
N ALA A 215 14.76 -27.94 -3.27
CA ALA A 215 14.52 -29.30 -3.76
C ALA A 215 14.56 -30.34 -2.61
N LYS A 216 15.48 -30.20 -1.66
CA LYS A 216 15.55 -31.04 -0.48
C LYS A 216 14.32 -30.87 0.43
N ILE A 217 13.84 -29.64 0.58
CA ILE A 217 12.63 -29.33 1.33
C ILE A 217 11.41 -29.93 0.65
N ASP A 218 11.21 -29.69 -0.65
CA ASP A 218 10.07 -30.23 -1.39
C ASP A 218 10.03 -31.75 -1.33
N ALA A 219 11.16 -32.42 -1.51
CA ALA A 219 11.28 -33.87 -1.40
C ALA A 219 10.86 -34.40 -0.01
N HIS A 220 11.16 -33.65 1.06
CA HIS A 220 10.81 -34.03 2.42
C HIS A 220 9.29 -33.80 2.69
N PHE A 221 8.73 -32.68 2.21
CA PHE A 221 7.37 -32.28 2.51
C PHE A 221 6.33 -32.69 1.45
N GLN A 222 6.71 -33.25 0.31
CA GLN A 222 5.80 -33.57 -0.80
C GLN A 222 4.55 -34.38 -0.43
N ASN A 223 4.62 -35.18 0.67
CA ASN A 223 3.52 -36.00 1.17
C ASN A 223 3.03 -35.57 2.58
N LYS A 224 3.49 -34.41 3.08
CA LYS A 224 3.07 -33.90 4.38
C LYS A 224 1.99 -32.84 4.20
N GLN A 225 0.97 -32.92 5.02
CA GLN A 225 -0.12 -31.96 5.07
C GLN A 225 0.23 -30.81 5.99
N ALA A 226 -0.26 -29.62 5.65
CA ALA A 226 -0.13 -28.44 6.49
C ALA A 226 -0.84 -28.66 7.84
N PRO A 227 -0.34 -28.03 8.92
CA PRO A 227 -0.88 -28.28 10.27
C PRO A 227 -2.31 -27.74 10.47
N ILE A 228 -2.67 -26.63 9.83
CA ILE A 228 -3.97 -25.97 9.96
C ILE A 228 -4.91 -26.43 8.85
N ARG A 229 -4.62 -26.10 7.59
CA ARG A 229 -5.42 -26.52 6.43
C ARG A 229 -4.91 -27.86 5.88
N LYS A 230 -5.42 -28.94 6.42
CA LYS A 230 -4.96 -30.32 6.14
C LYS A 230 -5.17 -30.79 4.71
N GLU A 231 -5.98 -30.11 3.93
CA GLU A 231 -6.16 -30.33 2.49
C GLU A 231 -5.01 -29.74 1.66
N LYS A 232 -4.17 -28.89 2.27
CA LYS A 232 -2.98 -28.31 1.65
C LYS A 232 -1.73 -29.11 2.01
N ARG A 233 -0.78 -29.13 1.09
CA ARG A 233 0.59 -29.63 1.36
C ARG A 233 1.45 -28.51 1.93
N ILE A 234 2.60 -28.88 2.49
CA ILE A 234 3.66 -27.91 2.83
C ILE A 234 4.50 -27.70 1.57
N GLU A 235 4.59 -26.47 1.10
CA GLU A 235 5.36 -26.08 -0.08
C GLU A 235 6.75 -25.56 0.31
N ALA A 236 7.73 -25.71 -0.58
CA ALA A 236 9.09 -25.26 -0.27
C ALA A 236 9.18 -23.73 -0.23
N TYR A 237 8.63 -23.04 -1.24
CA TYR A 237 8.63 -21.59 -1.33
C TYR A 237 7.35 -21.11 -2.00
N GLN A 238 6.70 -20.14 -1.37
CA GLN A 238 5.50 -19.47 -1.93
C GLN A 238 5.61 -17.96 -1.75
N THR A 239 5.39 -17.21 -2.82
CA THR A 239 5.39 -15.73 -2.78
C THR A 239 4.60 -15.12 -3.94
N ASP A 240 4.46 -13.79 -3.97
CA ASP A 240 3.99 -13.04 -5.13
C ASP A 240 5.07 -13.06 -6.23
N TYR A 241 4.67 -13.35 -7.47
CA TYR A 241 5.61 -13.43 -8.60
C TYR A 241 6.40 -12.13 -8.83
N ARG A 242 5.80 -10.98 -8.52
CA ARG A 242 6.45 -9.66 -8.64
C ARG A 242 7.60 -9.55 -7.65
N GLU A 243 7.37 -9.96 -6.40
CA GLU A 243 8.39 -9.93 -5.36
C GLU A 243 9.52 -10.93 -5.65
N ALA A 244 9.18 -12.13 -6.11
CA ALA A 244 10.20 -13.11 -6.49
C ALA A 244 11.14 -12.55 -7.57
N VAL A 245 10.59 -11.95 -8.62
CA VAL A 245 11.37 -11.36 -9.72
C VAL A 245 12.14 -10.12 -9.27
N LEU A 246 11.51 -9.23 -8.48
CA LEU A 246 12.16 -8.03 -7.96
C LEU A 246 13.40 -8.37 -7.12
N HIS A 247 13.26 -9.30 -6.18
CA HIS A 247 14.36 -9.76 -5.35
C HIS A 247 15.47 -10.44 -6.15
N ALA A 248 15.12 -11.30 -7.10
CA ALA A 248 16.09 -11.95 -7.97
C ALA A 248 16.82 -10.93 -8.87
N ALA A 249 16.11 -9.95 -9.42
CA ALA A 249 16.71 -8.90 -10.25
C ALA A 249 17.72 -8.06 -9.45
N HIS A 250 17.32 -7.56 -8.28
CA HIS A 250 18.21 -6.77 -7.41
C HIS A 250 19.41 -7.59 -6.92
N SER A 251 19.22 -8.86 -6.58
CA SER A 251 20.34 -9.73 -6.17
C SER A 251 21.34 -9.99 -7.30
N ASN A 252 20.96 -9.77 -8.56
CA ASN A 252 21.80 -9.88 -9.76
C ASN A 252 22.32 -8.53 -10.27
N GLY A 253 22.03 -7.43 -9.58
CA GLY A 253 22.44 -6.08 -10.01
C GLY A 253 21.59 -5.48 -11.13
N GLY A 254 20.43 -6.10 -11.41
CA GLY A 254 19.39 -5.57 -12.29
C GLY A 254 18.32 -4.79 -11.51
N GLY A 255 17.21 -4.52 -12.17
CA GLY A 255 16.08 -3.79 -11.59
C GLY A 255 14.94 -3.63 -12.59
N ILE A 256 13.99 -2.76 -12.28
CA ILE A 256 12.86 -2.45 -13.16
C ILE A 256 13.01 -1.05 -13.75
N TYR A 257 13.04 -0.05 -12.89
CA TYR A 257 13.34 1.34 -13.24
C TYR A 257 14.25 1.94 -12.17
N THR A 258 15.50 2.16 -12.51
CA THR A 258 16.54 2.64 -11.59
C THR A 258 17.06 4.00 -12.03
N SER A 259 18.07 4.52 -11.35
CA SER A 259 18.79 5.72 -11.79
C SER A 259 19.43 5.59 -13.18
N LYS A 260 19.57 4.37 -13.71
CA LYS A 260 20.06 4.11 -15.08
C LYS A 260 18.92 4.11 -16.12
N GLY A 261 17.67 4.20 -15.70
CA GLY A 261 16.47 4.13 -16.54
C GLY A 261 15.74 2.79 -16.45
N LEU A 262 15.07 2.39 -17.54
CA LEU A 262 14.32 1.13 -17.60
C LEU A 262 15.28 -0.07 -17.73
N GLU A 263 15.55 -0.75 -16.61
CA GLU A 263 16.42 -1.93 -16.54
C GLU A 263 15.70 -3.27 -16.68
N MET A 264 14.38 -3.26 -16.85
CA MET A 264 13.62 -4.49 -17.06
C MET A 264 14.03 -5.28 -18.31
N ALA A 265 14.68 -4.63 -19.27
CA ALA A 265 15.24 -5.26 -20.46
C ALA A 265 16.74 -5.59 -20.33
N SER A 266 17.38 -5.33 -19.20
CA SER A 266 18.78 -5.66 -18.96
C SER A 266 19.00 -7.18 -18.94
N ASP A 267 20.24 -7.59 -19.18
CA ASP A 267 20.60 -9.03 -19.16
C ASP A 267 20.47 -9.59 -17.73
N GLU A 268 20.80 -8.78 -16.72
CA GLU A 268 20.69 -9.12 -15.32
C GLU A 268 19.24 -9.42 -14.91
N THR A 269 18.29 -8.56 -15.32
CA THR A 269 16.86 -8.77 -15.02
C THR A 269 16.29 -9.95 -15.80
N LYS A 270 16.66 -10.12 -17.08
CA LYS A 270 16.24 -11.29 -17.87
C LYS A 270 16.74 -12.61 -17.29
N GLU A 271 17.98 -12.64 -16.79
CA GLU A 271 18.54 -13.80 -16.13
C GLU A 271 17.80 -14.13 -14.82
N ALA A 272 17.45 -13.09 -14.05
CA ALA A 272 16.66 -13.22 -12.84
C ALA A 272 15.27 -13.80 -13.12
N VAL A 273 14.56 -13.31 -14.15
CA VAL A 273 13.26 -13.86 -14.54
C VAL A 273 13.40 -15.35 -14.92
N LYS A 274 14.39 -15.72 -15.73
CA LYS A 274 14.66 -17.12 -16.08
C LYS A 274 14.94 -18.01 -14.87
N TYR A 275 15.60 -17.45 -13.85
CA TYR A 275 15.82 -18.17 -12.60
C TYR A 275 14.48 -18.46 -11.89
N ILE A 276 13.61 -17.45 -11.79
CA ILE A 276 12.28 -17.61 -11.19
C ILE A 276 11.41 -18.59 -12.00
N GLU A 277 11.36 -18.46 -13.34
CA GLU A 277 10.68 -19.42 -14.21
C GLU A 277 11.15 -20.86 -13.96
N ARG A 278 12.48 -21.06 -13.84
CA ARG A 278 13.06 -22.38 -13.57
C ARG A 278 12.63 -22.95 -12.22
N LEU A 279 12.50 -22.11 -11.17
CA LEU A 279 11.98 -22.56 -9.88
C LEU A 279 10.51 -22.96 -9.96
N MET A 280 9.70 -22.17 -10.70
CA MET A 280 8.29 -22.47 -10.94
C MET A 280 8.12 -23.77 -11.75
N ASP A 281 8.86 -23.96 -12.84
CA ASP A 281 8.82 -25.15 -13.69
C ASP A 281 9.18 -26.43 -12.94
N LYS A 282 10.07 -26.31 -11.94
CA LYS A 282 10.45 -27.42 -11.06
C LYS A 282 9.45 -27.65 -9.92
N GLY A 283 8.44 -26.81 -9.78
CA GLY A 283 7.49 -26.87 -8.68
C GLY A 283 8.08 -26.50 -7.31
N LEU A 284 9.25 -25.85 -7.29
CA LEU A 284 9.94 -25.41 -6.08
C LEU A 284 9.45 -24.06 -5.57
N LEU A 285 8.87 -23.25 -6.47
CA LEU A 285 8.26 -21.98 -6.18
C LEU A 285 6.81 -22.00 -6.68
N THR A 286 5.89 -21.67 -5.79
CA THR A 286 4.49 -21.39 -6.13
C THR A 286 4.24 -19.89 -6.01
N CYS A 287 3.86 -19.26 -7.13
CA CYS A 287 3.43 -17.88 -7.13
C CYS A 287 1.91 -17.81 -7.20
N GLU A 288 1.27 -17.22 -6.19
CA GLU A 288 -0.15 -16.96 -6.26
C GLU A 288 -0.41 -15.84 -7.27
N ARG A 289 -1.26 -16.13 -8.23
CA ARG A 289 -1.79 -15.12 -9.14
C ARG A 289 -2.91 -14.38 -8.43
N ALA A 290 -2.99 -13.07 -8.66
CA ALA A 290 -4.16 -12.31 -8.24
C ALA A 290 -5.42 -12.94 -8.86
N ASP A 291 -6.28 -13.50 -8.02
CA ASP A 291 -7.58 -14.02 -8.45
C ASP A 291 -8.54 -12.82 -8.53
N PRO A 292 -9.06 -12.46 -9.72
CA PRO A 292 -9.99 -11.34 -9.86
C PRO A 292 -11.30 -11.52 -9.07
N ASN A 293 -11.59 -12.75 -8.63
CA ASN A 293 -12.77 -13.05 -7.82
C ASN A 293 -12.50 -13.05 -6.31
N ARG A 294 -11.27 -12.80 -5.88
CA ARG A 294 -10.96 -12.67 -4.45
C ARG A 294 -11.09 -11.21 -4.00
N SER A 295 -11.73 -11.01 -2.87
CA SER A 295 -11.81 -9.71 -2.19
C SER A 295 -10.46 -9.24 -1.63
N GLU A 296 -9.50 -10.16 -1.44
CA GLU A 296 -8.21 -9.87 -0.83
C GLU A 296 -7.05 -9.89 -1.85
N PRO A 297 -6.07 -8.98 -1.71
CA PRO A 297 -4.86 -8.97 -2.54
C PRO A 297 -4.07 -10.27 -2.43
N ALA A 298 -3.41 -10.71 -3.51
CA ALA A 298 -2.62 -11.94 -3.56
C ALA A 298 -1.52 -12.01 -2.47
N TRP A 299 -0.91 -10.88 -2.12
CA TRP A 299 0.09 -10.80 -1.05
C TRP A 299 -0.46 -11.15 0.35
N HIS A 300 -1.76 -10.98 0.57
CA HIS A 300 -2.42 -11.36 1.82
C HIS A 300 -2.42 -12.87 2.00
N SER A 301 -2.70 -13.60 0.92
CA SER A 301 -2.76 -15.06 0.93
C SER A 301 -1.42 -15.68 1.27
N GLN A 302 -0.31 -15.19 0.69
CA GLN A 302 1.02 -15.77 0.97
C GLN A 302 1.45 -15.58 2.42
N CYS A 303 1.18 -14.41 3.03
CA CYS A 303 1.44 -14.18 4.44
C CYS A 303 0.63 -15.16 5.30
N THR A 304 -0.67 -15.28 5.02
CA THR A 304 -1.58 -16.20 5.72
C THR A 304 -1.16 -17.67 5.53
N ASN A 305 -0.72 -18.06 4.34
CA ASN A 305 -0.24 -19.43 4.07
C ASN A 305 0.99 -19.77 4.89
N PHE A 306 1.94 -18.83 5.04
CA PHE A 306 3.11 -19.00 5.91
C PHE A 306 2.68 -19.10 7.39
N GLU A 307 1.82 -18.20 7.85
CA GLU A 307 1.24 -18.22 9.20
C GLU A 307 0.55 -19.55 9.49
N ASN A 308 -0.13 -20.15 8.52
CA ASN A 308 -0.80 -21.44 8.63
C ASN A 308 0.16 -22.65 8.52
N GLY A 309 1.43 -22.44 8.25
CA GLY A 309 2.44 -23.50 8.08
C GLY A 309 2.31 -24.26 6.75
N GLU A 310 1.87 -23.59 5.69
CA GLU A 310 1.68 -24.18 4.36
C GLU A 310 2.89 -24.01 3.46
N THR A 311 3.86 -23.20 3.86
CA THR A 311 5.12 -23.00 3.13
C THR A 311 6.28 -22.86 4.09
N VAL A 312 7.48 -23.26 3.63
CA VAL A 312 8.70 -23.14 4.39
C VAL A 312 9.33 -21.77 4.23
N PHE A 313 9.37 -21.24 3.00
CA PHE A 313 9.87 -19.91 2.66
C PHE A 313 8.77 -19.00 2.11
N THR A 314 8.85 -17.71 2.41
CA THR A 314 8.04 -16.66 1.78
C THR A 314 8.77 -15.32 1.83
N ASN A 315 8.45 -14.41 0.88
CA ASN A 315 8.73 -12.98 1.07
C ASN A 315 7.55 -12.38 1.84
N ASN A 316 7.80 -11.90 3.05
CA ASN A 316 6.73 -11.40 3.89
C ASN A 316 6.75 -9.87 3.98
N VAL A 317 5.56 -9.30 3.99
CA VAL A 317 5.34 -7.87 4.15
C VAL A 317 5.92 -7.42 5.49
N ASN A 318 6.74 -6.37 5.51
CA ASN A 318 7.49 -5.94 6.68
C ASN A 318 6.64 -5.83 7.95
N TRP A 319 5.52 -5.12 7.88
CA TRP A 319 4.62 -4.90 9.04
C TRP A 319 3.86 -6.16 9.48
N LYS A 320 3.94 -7.28 8.73
CA LYS A 320 3.33 -8.56 9.11
C LYS A 320 4.34 -9.59 9.64
N ILE A 321 5.63 -9.28 9.65
CA ILE A 321 6.65 -10.23 10.13
C ILE A 321 6.41 -10.57 11.60
N ILE A 322 6.07 -9.58 12.43
CA ILE A 322 5.73 -9.80 13.85
C ILE A 322 4.52 -10.71 13.98
N ASN A 323 3.47 -10.46 13.18
CA ASN A 323 2.29 -11.31 13.19
C ASN A 323 2.63 -12.72 12.74
N ALA A 324 3.47 -12.87 11.71
CA ALA A 324 3.96 -14.17 11.26
C ALA A 324 4.76 -14.88 12.36
N ALA A 325 5.71 -14.19 13.02
CA ALA A 325 6.47 -14.72 14.14
C ALA A 325 5.56 -15.17 15.30
N THR A 326 4.58 -14.34 15.66
CA THR A 326 3.60 -14.65 16.71
C THR A 326 2.76 -15.89 16.36
N LYS A 327 2.18 -15.91 15.16
CA LYS A 327 1.33 -17.03 14.70
C LYS A 327 2.10 -18.35 14.57
N VAL A 328 3.33 -18.28 14.06
CA VAL A 328 4.23 -19.43 13.98
C VAL A 328 4.62 -19.87 15.39
N GLY A 329 4.93 -18.93 16.32
CA GLY A 329 5.26 -19.18 17.71
C GLY A 329 4.12 -19.81 18.51
N GLU A 330 2.86 -19.51 18.23
CA GLU A 330 1.68 -20.17 18.82
C GLU A 330 1.70 -21.69 18.58
N ARG A 331 2.35 -22.16 17.50
CA ARG A 331 2.54 -23.57 17.19
C ARG A 331 3.82 -24.18 17.78
N GLY A 332 4.65 -23.37 18.42
CA GLY A 332 5.97 -23.77 18.93
C GLY A 332 7.08 -23.74 17.88
N ASP A 333 6.84 -23.10 16.74
CA ASP A 333 7.81 -22.90 15.68
C ASP A 333 8.48 -21.51 15.81
N SER A 334 9.60 -21.33 15.11
CA SER A 334 10.36 -20.07 15.05
C SER A 334 10.60 -19.67 13.59
N ILE A 335 10.79 -18.37 13.33
CA ILE A 335 11.11 -17.86 12.01
C ILE A 335 12.58 -17.43 11.91
N GLY A 336 13.12 -17.49 10.70
CA GLY A 336 14.42 -16.93 10.34
C GLY A 336 14.29 -15.95 9.18
N ILE A 337 15.25 -15.04 9.06
CA ILE A 337 15.31 -14.03 7.99
C ILE A 337 16.65 -14.16 7.26
N VAL A 338 16.63 -14.09 5.93
CA VAL A 338 17.83 -14.17 5.10
C VAL A 338 17.64 -13.30 3.84
N PRO A 339 18.72 -12.67 3.31
CA PRO A 339 18.66 -12.01 2.01
C PRO A 339 18.28 -12.98 0.89
N PHE A 340 17.64 -12.49 -0.16
CA PHE A 340 17.49 -13.28 -1.38
C PHE A 340 18.88 -13.64 -1.94
N PRO A 341 19.12 -14.91 -2.35
CA PRO A 341 20.46 -15.35 -2.74
C PRO A 341 20.97 -14.67 -4.02
N ARG A 342 22.29 -14.51 -4.12
CA ARG A 342 22.95 -13.96 -5.30
C ARG A 342 23.17 -15.02 -6.40
N PRO A 343 23.39 -14.63 -7.65
CA PRO A 343 23.81 -15.54 -8.70
C PRO A 343 25.16 -16.21 -8.36
N ASP A 344 25.36 -17.43 -8.88
CA ASP A 344 26.61 -18.19 -8.65
C ASP A 344 27.84 -17.50 -9.27
N SER A 345 27.65 -16.69 -10.30
CA SER A 345 28.72 -15.95 -11.00
C SER A 345 29.16 -14.67 -10.28
N MET A 346 28.44 -14.24 -9.24
CA MET A 346 28.68 -13.00 -8.54
C MET A 346 29.42 -13.26 -7.22
N ASP A 347 30.44 -12.46 -6.93
CA ASP A 347 31.15 -12.54 -5.65
C ASP A 347 30.27 -11.99 -4.49
N PHE A 348 30.52 -12.45 -3.27
CA PHE A 348 29.76 -12.01 -2.09
C PHE A 348 29.89 -10.50 -1.83
N ASP A 349 31.09 -9.96 -2.07
CA ASP A 349 31.41 -8.54 -1.86
C ASP A 349 31.12 -7.66 -3.10
N ASP A 350 30.46 -8.20 -4.12
CA ASP A 350 30.09 -7.42 -5.31
C ASP A 350 29.07 -6.35 -4.91
N PRO A 351 29.34 -5.04 -5.15
CA PRO A 351 28.42 -3.97 -4.76
C PRO A 351 27.07 -4.00 -5.51
N ARG A 352 26.95 -4.83 -6.55
CA ARG A 352 25.68 -5.06 -7.25
C ARG A 352 24.79 -6.07 -6.54
N TYR A 353 25.32 -6.85 -5.59
CA TYR A 353 24.51 -7.75 -4.76
C TYR A 353 23.73 -6.91 -3.76
N GLN A 354 22.47 -6.66 -4.07
CA GLN A 354 21.61 -5.81 -3.26
C GLN A 354 20.23 -6.45 -3.04
N GLN A 355 19.49 -5.90 -2.10
CA GLN A 355 18.10 -6.24 -1.85
C GLN A 355 17.21 -5.06 -2.27
N PRO A 356 15.97 -5.30 -2.72
CA PRO A 356 15.06 -4.20 -3.00
C PRO A 356 14.76 -3.42 -1.72
N ASN A 357 14.77 -2.10 -1.84
CA ASN A 357 14.29 -1.22 -0.78
C ASN A 357 12.76 -1.09 -0.88
N THR A 358 12.09 -1.06 0.25
CA THR A 358 10.74 -0.51 0.28
C THR A 358 10.85 0.99 0.13
N ALA A 359 10.21 1.55 -0.91
CA ALA A 359 9.90 2.96 -0.86
C ALA A 359 9.09 3.18 0.41
N ALA A 360 9.68 3.85 1.41
CA ALA A 360 8.98 4.16 2.64
C ALA A 360 7.79 5.08 2.33
N ASP A 361 6.81 5.10 3.19
CA ASP A 361 5.83 6.17 3.16
C ASP A 361 6.55 7.51 3.35
N CYS A 362 6.17 8.49 2.58
CA CYS A 362 6.81 9.80 2.56
C CYS A 362 5.77 10.91 2.69
N ALA A 363 6.24 12.14 2.76
CA ALA A 363 5.36 13.30 2.67
C ALA A 363 5.70 14.11 1.41
N GLY A 364 4.74 14.90 0.93
CA GLY A 364 4.93 15.86 -0.14
C GLY A 364 4.18 17.16 0.18
N ILE A 365 4.67 18.27 -0.35
CA ILE A 365 3.99 19.57 -0.23
C ILE A 365 3.03 19.72 -1.40
N LEU A 366 1.77 20.03 -1.15
CA LEU A 366 0.79 20.21 -2.20
C LEU A 366 0.97 21.54 -2.94
N LYS A 367 0.73 21.54 -4.24
CA LYS A 367 0.59 22.77 -5.03
C LYS A 367 -0.67 23.53 -4.61
N GLY A 368 -0.69 24.84 -4.88
CA GLY A 368 -1.84 25.71 -4.59
C GLY A 368 -1.72 26.51 -3.30
N ILE A 369 -0.73 26.23 -2.45
CA ILE A 369 -0.39 27.04 -1.28
C ILE A 369 0.64 28.12 -1.66
N SER A 370 0.74 29.19 -0.86
CA SER A 370 1.71 30.27 -1.13
C SER A 370 3.15 29.83 -0.88
N LYS A 371 4.12 30.57 -1.47
CA LYS A 371 5.55 30.28 -1.25
C LYS A 371 5.92 30.36 0.23
N GLU A 372 5.41 31.35 0.93
CA GLU A 372 5.64 31.56 2.37
C GLU A 372 5.07 30.38 3.18
N GLN A 373 3.88 29.88 2.80
CA GLN A 373 3.28 28.71 3.44
C GLN A 373 4.08 27.44 3.14
N THR A 374 4.58 27.28 1.92
CA THR A 374 5.46 26.16 1.53
C THR A 374 6.74 26.13 2.37
N GLU A 375 7.43 27.27 2.50
CA GLU A 375 8.63 27.37 3.34
C GLU A 375 8.31 27.05 4.82
N LEU A 376 7.18 27.55 5.32
CA LEU A 376 6.75 27.31 6.68
C LEU A 376 6.38 25.83 6.91
N ALA A 377 5.71 25.20 5.96
CA ALA A 377 5.38 23.78 6.00
C ALA A 377 6.64 22.91 6.05
N ILE A 378 7.64 23.19 5.20
CA ILE A 378 8.93 22.48 5.21
C ILE A 378 9.65 22.65 6.54
N LYS A 379 9.76 23.89 7.05
CA LYS A 379 10.38 24.16 8.36
C LYS A 379 9.65 23.47 9.50
N THR A 380 8.32 23.44 9.44
CA THR A 380 7.49 22.73 10.43
C THR A 380 7.74 21.24 10.39
N PHE A 381 7.75 20.64 9.21
CA PHE A 381 8.05 19.22 9.03
C PHE A 381 9.42 18.86 9.60
N LYS A 382 10.46 19.60 9.23
CA LYS A 382 11.83 19.41 9.72
C LYS A 382 11.91 19.48 11.24
N LEU A 383 11.42 20.56 11.82
CA LEU A 383 11.54 20.78 13.25
C LEU A 383 10.74 19.76 14.05
N TYR A 384 9.55 19.40 13.56
CA TYR A 384 8.72 18.38 14.20
C TYR A 384 9.43 17.02 14.22
N PHE A 385 9.87 16.49 13.08
CA PHE A 385 10.48 15.16 13.03
C PHE A 385 11.88 15.12 13.64
N SER A 386 12.69 16.17 13.52
CA SER A 386 13.97 16.25 14.22
C SER A 386 13.79 16.18 15.74
N THR A 387 12.82 16.93 16.27
CA THR A 387 12.53 16.91 17.71
C THR A 387 11.94 15.58 18.14
N TYR A 388 10.98 15.06 17.38
CA TYR A 388 10.31 13.79 17.66
C TYR A 388 11.31 12.63 17.80
N TYR A 389 12.22 12.47 16.84
CA TYR A 389 13.22 11.39 16.89
C TYR A 389 14.31 11.62 17.94
N LYS A 390 14.69 12.87 18.17
CA LYS A 390 15.58 13.21 19.27
C LYS A 390 15.00 12.81 20.62
N GLU A 391 13.73 13.10 20.84
CA GLU A 391 13.02 12.74 22.08
C GLU A 391 12.84 11.22 22.24
N LEU A 392 12.56 10.51 21.15
CA LEU A 392 12.47 9.04 21.19
C LEU A 392 13.82 8.39 21.51
N SER A 393 14.92 8.91 20.97
CA SER A 393 16.25 8.37 21.23
C SER A 393 16.79 8.73 22.63
N GLY A 394 16.28 9.79 23.25
CA GLY A 394 16.89 10.38 24.43
C GLY A 394 18.31 10.92 24.17
N GLY A 395 18.68 11.08 22.88
CA GLY A 395 19.98 11.54 22.41
C GLY A 395 20.07 13.05 22.18
N GLU A 396 21.18 13.46 21.55
CA GLU A 396 21.40 14.87 21.21
C GLU A 396 20.86 15.21 19.81
N LYS A 397 20.78 14.21 18.91
CA LYS A 397 20.37 14.34 17.52
C LYS A 397 19.28 13.33 17.14
N ALA A 398 18.46 13.68 16.13
CA ALA A 398 17.47 12.77 15.56
C ALA A 398 18.12 11.45 15.05
N THR A 399 19.31 11.54 14.45
CA THR A 399 20.07 10.39 13.94
C THR A 399 20.54 9.41 15.02
N ASP A 400 20.50 9.79 16.30
CA ASP A 400 20.80 8.85 17.40
C ASP A 400 19.71 7.76 17.51
N TYR A 401 18.49 8.05 17.05
CA TYR A 401 17.39 7.09 17.01
C TYR A 401 17.67 5.91 16.08
N LEU A 402 18.46 6.06 15.02
CA LEU A 402 18.82 4.97 14.10
C LEU A 402 19.45 3.76 14.79
N LYS A 403 20.23 3.98 15.86
CA LYS A 403 20.88 2.89 16.61
C LYS A 403 19.87 2.14 17.47
N ILE A 404 18.96 2.87 18.11
CA ILE A 404 17.91 2.28 18.94
C ILE A 404 16.91 1.57 18.07
N GLU A 405 16.56 2.15 16.92
CA GLU A 405 15.62 1.59 15.99
C GLU A 405 16.08 0.27 15.38
N SER A 406 17.36 0.10 15.08
CA SER A 406 17.88 -1.18 14.61
C SER A 406 17.79 -2.28 15.68
N GLU A 407 18.03 -1.96 16.95
CA GLU A 407 17.89 -2.89 18.07
C GLU A 407 16.39 -3.14 18.41
N GLU A 408 15.56 -2.10 18.45
CA GLU A 408 14.13 -2.23 18.70
C GLU A 408 13.41 -2.94 17.54
N LYS A 409 13.82 -2.74 16.30
CA LYS A 409 13.26 -3.47 15.16
C LYS A 409 13.71 -4.91 15.12
N ALA A 410 14.96 -5.19 15.45
CA ALA A 410 15.37 -6.55 15.68
C ALA A 410 14.44 -7.21 16.71
N SER A 411 14.11 -6.52 17.81
CA SER A 411 13.12 -6.99 18.80
C SER A 411 11.69 -6.99 18.24
N GLN A 412 11.27 -5.95 17.51
CA GLN A 412 9.93 -5.87 16.89
C GLN A 412 9.72 -6.90 15.78
N TYR A 413 10.78 -7.29 15.05
CA TYR A 413 10.69 -8.41 14.10
C TYR A 413 10.71 -9.77 14.81
N GLY A 414 10.63 -9.78 16.14
CA GLY A 414 10.62 -11.01 16.93
C GLY A 414 11.95 -11.72 16.90
N LEU A 415 13.06 -10.97 16.71
CA LEU A 415 14.40 -11.53 16.79
C LEU A 415 14.73 -12.07 18.18
N ASP A 416 14.05 -11.63 19.22
CA ASP A 416 14.03 -12.21 20.57
C ASP A 416 13.21 -13.51 20.66
N LEU A 417 12.35 -13.80 19.69
CA LEU A 417 11.64 -15.08 19.55
C LEU A 417 12.45 -16.10 18.75
N PHE A 418 13.68 -15.76 18.34
CA PHE A 418 14.56 -16.63 17.59
C PHE A 418 15.23 -17.67 18.49
N HIS A 419 15.44 -18.80 17.88
CA HIS A 419 16.24 -19.86 18.47
C HIS A 419 17.62 -19.32 18.88
N GLU A 420 18.08 -19.63 20.13
CA GLU A 420 19.33 -19.08 20.68
C GLU A 420 20.55 -19.29 19.77
N GLU A 421 20.58 -20.38 18.96
CA GLU A 421 21.70 -20.71 18.06
C GLU A 421 21.69 -19.86 16.76
N VAL A 422 20.56 -19.28 16.34
CA VAL A 422 20.40 -18.56 15.05
C VAL A 422 20.24 -17.06 15.24
N GLY A 423 19.88 -16.60 16.44
CA GLY A 423 19.47 -15.22 16.70
C GLY A 423 20.56 -14.18 16.41
N ALA A 424 21.80 -14.41 16.86
CA ALA A 424 22.92 -13.47 16.63
C ALA A 424 23.27 -13.35 15.13
N ASP A 425 23.23 -14.47 14.41
CA ASP A 425 23.52 -14.52 12.97
C ASP A 425 22.43 -13.83 12.15
N MET A 426 21.18 -13.87 12.62
CA MET A 426 20.07 -13.16 11.99
C MET A 426 20.16 -11.65 12.14
N LEU A 427 20.59 -11.14 13.29
CA LEU A 427 20.81 -9.71 13.46
C LEU A 427 21.86 -9.20 12.47
N THR A 428 23.01 -9.88 12.39
CA THR A 428 24.07 -9.56 11.43
C THR A 428 23.57 -9.60 9.99
N THR A 429 22.72 -10.57 9.66
CA THR A 429 22.11 -10.71 8.34
C THR A 429 21.13 -9.56 8.05
N PHE A 430 20.35 -9.15 9.03
CA PHE A 430 19.41 -8.04 8.90
C PHE A 430 20.14 -6.69 8.75
N GLU A 431 21.21 -6.46 9.52
CA GLU A 431 22.05 -5.28 9.39
C GLU A 431 22.67 -5.20 7.98
N TRP A 432 23.18 -6.33 7.48
CA TRP A 432 23.68 -6.38 6.10
C TRP A 432 22.61 -6.05 5.08
N MET A 433 21.39 -6.59 5.24
CA MET A 433 20.26 -6.28 4.34
C MET A 433 19.93 -4.79 4.37
N ALA A 434 19.92 -4.17 5.54
CA ALA A 434 19.65 -2.74 5.67
C ALA A 434 20.71 -1.88 4.94
N GLU A 435 22.01 -2.25 5.09
CA GLU A 435 23.11 -1.58 4.40
C GLU A 435 23.11 -1.77 2.88
N HIS A 436 22.58 -2.91 2.39
CA HIS A 436 22.55 -3.28 0.97
C HIS A 436 21.16 -3.12 0.34
N SER A 437 20.25 -2.41 0.98
CA SER A 437 18.93 -2.05 0.46
C SER A 437 18.89 -0.61 -0.11
N LYS A 438 19.98 -0.16 -0.70
CA LYS A 438 20.15 1.25 -1.15
C LYS A 438 19.78 1.47 -2.61
N VAL A 439 19.32 0.46 -3.30
CA VAL A 439 18.96 0.62 -4.71
C VAL A 439 17.65 1.35 -4.83
N ASN A 440 17.72 2.52 -5.42
CA ASN A 440 16.56 3.30 -5.78
C ASN A 440 15.91 2.71 -7.02
N ASP A 441 14.98 1.77 -6.83
CA ASP A 441 14.10 1.35 -7.90
C ASP A 441 12.90 2.29 -7.95
N PHE A 442 12.92 3.23 -8.88
CA PHE A 442 11.85 4.22 -9.08
C PHE A 442 10.60 3.64 -9.73
N SER A 443 10.58 2.35 -10.03
CA SER A 443 9.43 1.70 -10.66
C SER A 443 8.15 1.82 -9.83
N GLN A 444 8.27 1.84 -8.52
CA GLN A 444 7.15 2.06 -7.59
C GLN A 444 6.70 3.51 -7.61
N LEU A 445 7.65 4.46 -7.58
CA LEU A 445 7.37 5.89 -7.59
C LEU A 445 6.72 6.36 -8.89
N THR A 446 7.00 5.69 -10.00
CA THR A 446 6.41 6.00 -11.32
C THR A 446 5.17 5.17 -11.65
N ASN A 447 4.68 4.34 -10.74
CA ASN A 447 3.56 3.41 -10.94
C ASN A 447 3.78 2.36 -12.06
N ILE A 448 5.02 2.14 -12.48
CA ILE A 448 5.35 1.11 -13.47
C ILE A 448 5.19 -0.28 -12.85
N TYR A 449 5.74 -0.47 -11.64
CA TYR A 449 5.81 -1.76 -10.97
C TYR A 449 4.43 -2.38 -10.71
N TYR A 450 3.52 -1.63 -10.09
CA TYR A 450 2.16 -2.11 -9.80
C TYR A 450 1.21 -2.05 -10.99
N GLY A 451 1.53 -1.25 -11.99
CA GLY A 451 0.71 -1.04 -13.16
C GLY A 451 1.13 -1.90 -14.36
N LYS A 452 1.67 -1.26 -15.38
CA LYS A 452 1.94 -1.88 -16.69
C LYS A 452 2.95 -3.03 -16.64
N TYR A 453 4.03 -2.89 -15.86
CA TYR A 453 5.05 -3.93 -15.77
C TYR A 453 4.52 -5.21 -15.09
N SER A 454 3.72 -5.06 -14.05
CA SER A 454 3.10 -6.19 -13.35
C SER A 454 2.27 -7.07 -14.30
N SER A 455 1.50 -6.44 -15.19
CA SER A 455 0.70 -7.17 -16.20
C SER A 455 1.60 -7.87 -17.21
N ILE A 456 2.61 -7.18 -17.74
CA ILE A 456 3.56 -7.74 -18.71
C ILE A 456 4.30 -8.96 -18.13
N LEU A 457 4.78 -8.83 -16.90
CA LEU A 457 5.46 -9.89 -16.18
C LEU A 457 4.54 -11.09 -15.93
N GLY A 458 3.32 -10.83 -15.43
CA GLY A 458 2.34 -11.89 -15.19
C GLY A 458 1.96 -12.63 -16.48
N ASP A 459 1.71 -11.91 -17.56
CA ASP A 459 1.37 -12.51 -18.85
C ASP A 459 2.49 -13.40 -19.38
N SER A 460 3.76 -12.97 -19.24
CA SER A 460 4.91 -13.75 -19.69
C SER A 460 5.14 -15.00 -18.84
N LEU A 461 5.10 -14.88 -17.51
CA LEU A 461 5.34 -16.02 -16.61
C LEU A 461 4.26 -17.11 -16.73
N TYR A 462 3.03 -16.72 -17.08
CA TYR A 462 1.91 -17.66 -17.23
C TYR A 462 1.55 -17.97 -18.70
N GLY A 463 2.32 -17.44 -19.65
CA GLY A 463 2.11 -17.67 -21.10
C GLY A 463 0.76 -17.16 -21.62
N LEU A 464 0.29 -16.03 -21.07
CA LEU A 464 -1.01 -15.44 -21.39
C LEU A 464 -0.90 -14.38 -22.50
N ASN A 465 -2.04 -14.02 -23.08
CA ASN A 465 -2.17 -12.93 -24.07
C ASN A 465 -1.15 -13.00 -25.23
N GLY A 466 -0.70 -14.21 -25.60
CA GLY A 466 0.26 -14.42 -26.67
C GLY A 466 1.70 -14.02 -26.32
N MET A 467 2.03 -13.89 -25.03
CA MET A 467 3.37 -13.57 -24.51
C MET A 467 4.06 -14.88 -24.04
N PRO A 468 4.79 -15.60 -24.92
CA PRO A 468 5.34 -16.92 -24.59
C PRO A 468 6.58 -16.86 -23.71
N THR A 469 7.30 -15.73 -23.69
CA THR A 469 8.51 -15.51 -22.86
C THR A 469 8.61 -14.07 -22.43
N TYR A 470 9.38 -13.84 -21.36
CA TYR A 470 9.65 -12.51 -20.84
C TYR A 470 10.32 -11.59 -21.87
N GLU A 471 11.30 -12.11 -22.64
CA GLU A 471 11.97 -11.32 -23.67
C GLU A 471 10.98 -10.79 -24.71
N VAL A 472 10.08 -11.64 -25.19
CA VAL A 472 9.05 -11.24 -26.18
C VAL A 472 8.11 -10.20 -25.57
N ALA A 473 7.70 -10.41 -24.32
CA ALA A 473 6.79 -9.48 -23.64
C ALA A 473 7.42 -8.09 -23.42
N ILE A 474 8.68 -8.05 -23.00
CA ILE A 474 9.39 -6.77 -22.78
C ILE A 474 9.68 -6.07 -24.11
N GLU A 475 10.20 -6.76 -25.13
CA GLU A 475 10.45 -6.17 -26.44
C GLU A 475 9.20 -5.55 -27.07
N ALA A 476 8.05 -6.20 -26.90
CA ALA A 476 6.77 -5.71 -27.41
C ALA A 476 6.27 -4.45 -26.67
N ASN A 477 6.67 -4.24 -25.41
CA ASN A 477 6.12 -3.21 -24.55
C ASN A 477 7.13 -2.13 -24.13
N LEU A 478 8.41 -2.30 -24.39
CA LEU A 478 9.46 -1.37 -23.91
C LEU A 478 9.20 0.08 -24.38
N GLY A 479 8.85 0.27 -25.66
CA GLY A 479 8.54 1.60 -26.18
C GLY A 479 7.33 2.25 -25.50
N ILE A 480 6.32 1.46 -25.14
CA ILE A 480 5.13 1.97 -24.41
C ILE A 480 5.53 2.44 -23.00
N LEU A 481 6.43 1.70 -22.34
CA LEU A 481 6.92 2.06 -21.01
C LEU A 481 7.82 3.30 -21.06
N GLU A 482 8.68 3.41 -22.07
CA GLU A 482 9.50 4.62 -22.32
C GLU A 482 8.61 5.83 -22.59
N ASP A 483 7.59 5.71 -23.43
CA ASP A 483 6.63 6.79 -23.71
C ASP A 483 5.90 7.23 -22.45
N TYR A 484 5.51 6.27 -21.58
CA TYR A 484 4.87 6.57 -20.30
C TYR A 484 5.78 7.39 -19.37
N ILE A 485 7.05 7.00 -19.22
CA ILE A 485 8.03 7.76 -18.43
C ILE A 485 8.26 9.17 -19.01
N ASN A 486 8.43 9.25 -20.34
CA ASN A 486 8.62 10.53 -21.02
C ASN A 486 7.41 11.47 -20.84
N ASP A 487 6.21 10.92 -20.83
CA ASP A 487 4.97 11.69 -20.59
C ASP A 487 4.94 12.23 -19.15
N ILE A 488 5.28 11.41 -18.14
CA ILE A 488 5.41 11.89 -16.75
C ILE A 488 6.45 13.00 -16.65
N MET A 489 7.63 12.82 -17.25
CA MET A 489 8.68 13.86 -17.25
C MET A 489 8.20 15.16 -17.90
N ARG A 490 7.44 15.07 -19.00
CA ARG A 490 6.85 16.24 -19.66
C ARG A 490 5.86 16.96 -18.73
N ILE A 491 5.01 16.23 -18.04
CA ILE A 491 4.01 16.77 -17.10
C ILE A 491 4.69 17.43 -15.91
N ILE A 492 5.69 16.79 -15.32
CA ILE A 492 6.49 17.35 -14.21
C ILE A 492 7.16 18.67 -14.61
N LYS A 493 7.69 18.77 -15.86
CA LYS A 493 8.32 19.98 -16.40
C LYS A 493 7.31 21.05 -16.83
N SER A 494 6.05 20.68 -17.06
CA SER A 494 4.95 21.64 -17.25
C SER A 494 4.41 22.06 -15.88
N ASN A 495 3.67 23.17 -15.82
CA ASN A 495 2.92 23.50 -14.60
C ASN A 495 1.49 22.96 -14.63
N GLU A 496 1.20 22.09 -15.58
CA GLU A 496 -0.14 21.50 -15.75
C GLU A 496 -0.38 20.44 -14.65
N ILE A 497 -1.58 20.48 -14.10
CA ILE A 497 -2.08 19.42 -13.23
C ILE A 497 -2.86 18.47 -14.12
N ARG A 498 -2.61 17.19 -13.99
CA ARG A 498 -3.23 16.15 -14.82
C ARG A 498 -4.13 15.27 -14.00
N ASP A 499 -5.36 15.14 -14.46
CA ASP A 499 -6.19 14.01 -14.07
C ASP A 499 -5.72 12.74 -14.80
N ASN A 500 -5.38 11.70 -14.06
CA ASN A 500 -4.96 10.39 -14.56
C ASN A 500 -5.78 9.26 -13.92
N ILE A 501 -6.91 9.60 -13.34
CA ILE A 501 -7.81 8.68 -12.65
C ILE A 501 -8.99 8.40 -13.56
N ALA A 502 -9.20 7.14 -13.86
CA ALA A 502 -10.34 6.73 -14.66
C ALA A 502 -11.65 6.84 -13.86
N PRO A 503 -12.77 7.11 -14.54
CA PRO A 503 -14.09 7.16 -13.91
C PRO A 503 -14.43 5.90 -13.14
N LYS A 504 -15.25 6.02 -12.11
CA LYS A 504 -15.80 4.88 -11.36
C LYS A 504 -17.20 4.56 -11.86
N ILE A 505 -17.38 3.31 -12.28
CA ILE A 505 -18.68 2.77 -12.70
C ILE A 505 -19.24 1.95 -11.55
N LYS A 506 -20.39 2.33 -11.01
CA LYS A 506 -21.04 1.68 -9.87
C LYS A 506 -22.43 1.17 -10.26
N LEU A 507 -22.79 0.00 -9.75
CA LEU A 507 -24.18 -0.44 -9.72
C LEU A 507 -24.88 0.24 -8.55
N ILE A 508 -25.93 0.97 -8.83
CA ILE A 508 -26.86 1.53 -7.84
C ILE A 508 -28.05 0.62 -7.63
N LYS A 509 -28.27 -0.33 -8.54
CA LYS A 509 -29.29 -1.37 -8.46
C LYS A 509 -28.80 -2.64 -9.16
N ARG A 510 -29.20 -3.80 -8.66
CA ARG A 510 -28.92 -5.08 -9.30
C ARG A 510 -29.53 -5.15 -10.70
N LEU A 511 -28.86 -5.91 -11.57
CA LEU A 511 -29.26 -6.09 -12.97
C LEU A 511 -30.11 -7.37 -13.10
N ASP A 512 -31.25 -7.39 -12.41
CA ASP A 512 -32.20 -8.50 -12.39
C ASP A 512 -33.40 -8.15 -13.28
N PHE A 513 -33.61 -8.93 -14.35
CA PHE A 513 -34.64 -8.67 -15.35
C PHE A 513 -35.55 -9.87 -15.56
N ALA A 514 -36.81 -9.59 -15.81
CA ALA A 514 -37.78 -10.60 -16.20
C ALA A 514 -37.45 -11.20 -17.57
N LYS A 515 -37.64 -12.49 -17.75
CA LYS A 515 -37.56 -13.15 -19.04
C LYS A 515 -38.46 -12.46 -20.06
N GLY A 516 -37.89 -12.17 -21.24
CA GLY A 516 -38.56 -11.44 -22.29
C GLY A 516 -38.49 -9.92 -22.21
N THR A 517 -37.70 -9.38 -21.28
CA THR A 517 -37.44 -7.93 -21.20
C THR A 517 -36.87 -7.41 -22.51
N ASP A 518 -37.44 -6.33 -23.01
CA ASP A 518 -36.90 -5.65 -24.21
C ASP A 518 -35.72 -4.75 -23.82
N ALA A 519 -34.52 -5.21 -24.17
CA ALA A 519 -33.26 -4.54 -23.86
C ALA A 519 -33.20 -3.09 -24.38
N GLN A 520 -33.89 -2.78 -25.47
CA GLN A 520 -33.89 -1.44 -26.07
C GLN A 520 -34.64 -0.42 -25.21
N ASN A 521 -35.47 -0.88 -24.30
CA ASN A 521 -36.28 -0.02 -23.41
C ASN A 521 -35.68 0.05 -21.98
N ILE A 522 -34.50 -0.53 -21.74
CA ILE A 522 -33.82 -0.41 -20.43
C ILE A 522 -33.20 0.98 -20.32
N SER A 523 -33.57 1.70 -19.26
CA SER A 523 -32.94 2.96 -18.85
C SER A 523 -31.78 2.60 -17.93
N TRP A 524 -30.57 2.49 -18.49
CA TRP A 524 -29.37 2.03 -17.77
C TRP A 524 -28.97 2.95 -16.63
N ASP A 525 -29.29 4.24 -16.71
CA ASP A 525 -29.11 5.24 -15.64
C ASP A 525 -29.91 4.95 -14.36
N ALA A 526 -30.93 4.08 -14.43
CA ALA A 526 -31.63 3.58 -13.25
C ALA A 526 -30.84 2.48 -12.51
N TYR A 527 -29.78 1.94 -13.09
CA TYR A 527 -28.99 0.81 -12.58
C TYR A 527 -27.52 1.15 -12.39
N ILE A 528 -26.98 2.10 -13.14
CA ILE A 528 -25.56 2.41 -13.20
C ILE A 528 -25.36 3.90 -12.98
N GLU A 529 -24.42 4.21 -12.12
CA GLU A 529 -23.89 5.55 -11.92
C GLU A 529 -22.42 5.59 -12.33
N VAL A 530 -22.01 6.66 -12.99
CA VAL A 530 -20.62 6.92 -13.33
C VAL A 530 -20.21 8.23 -12.69
N VAL A 531 -19.14 8.20 -11.92
CA VAL A 531 -18.59 9.39 -11.26
C VAL A 531 -17.09 9.44 -11.48
N ASP A 532 -16.61 10.58 -11.87
CA ASP A 532 -15.21 10.88 -12.00
C ASP A 532 -14.77 11.88 -10.93
N ASN A 533 -13.50 11.83 -10.55
CA ASN A 533 -12.94 12.67 -9.50
C ASN A 533 -12.75 14.14 -9.94
N ALA A 534 -12.48 14.39 -11.22
CA ALA A 534 -12.26 15.74 -11.75
C ALA A 534 -13.52 16.26 -12.45
N ASP A 535 -14.20 15.42 -13.23
CA ASP A 535 -15.39 15.79 -14.02
C ASP A 535 -16.71 15.71 -13.23
N GLY A 536 -16.68 15.00 -12.08
CA GLY A 536 -17.90 14.72 -11.32
C GLY A 536 -18.77 13.65 -11.99
N PRO A 537 -20.11 13.72 -11.87
CA PRO A 537 -21.02 12.77 -12.51
C PRO A 537 -20.92 12.81 -14.04
N ILE A 538 -20.69 11.66 -14.66
CA ILE A 538 -20.64 11.51 -16.12
C ILE A 538 -21.97 10.93 -16.62
N ASP A 539 -22.56 11.57 -17.64
CA ASP A 539 -23.79 11.10 -18.28
C ASP A 539 -23.54 9.78 -19.04
N LEU A 540 -24.32 8.74 -18.75
CA LEU A 540 -24.24 7.44 -19.43
C LEU A 540 -24.48 7.51 -20.96
N ASN A 541 -25.03 8.58 -21.48
CA ASN A 541 -25.09 8.81 -22.93
C ASN A 541 -23.70 8.96 -23.57
N GLN A 542 -22.65 9.22 -22.77
CA GLN A 542 -21.25 9.28 -23.20
C GLN A 542 -20.55 7.93 -23.06
N ALA A 543 -21.17 6.95 -22.40
CA ALA A 543 -20.65 5.62 -22.22
C ALA A 543 -21.01 4.71 -23.40
N MET A 544 -20.13 3.77 -23.72
CA MET A 544 -20.46 2.63 -24.56
C MET A 544 -21.03 1.52 -23.68
N ILE A 545 -22.30 1.18 -23.88
CA ILE A 545 -22.98 0.11 -23.17
C ILE A 545 -23.23 -1.03 -24.16
N ASP A 546 -22.53 -2.15 -24.01
CA ASP A 546 -22.68 -3.33 -24.86
C ASP A 546 -23.33 -4.48 -24.10
N PHE A 547 -24.55 -4.83 -24.54
CA PHE A 547 -25.35 -5.93 -24.01
C PHE A 547 -25.71 -6.98 -25.08
N LYS A 548 -24.98 -7.00 -26.20
CA LYS A 548 -25.27 -7.90 -27.32
C LYS A 548 -25.10 -9.39 -27.01
N ALA A 549 -24.29 -9.69 -25.98
CA ALA A 549 -24.08 -11.06 -25.53
C ALA A 549 -25.22 -11.60 -24.66
N ILE A 550 -26.17 -10.74 -24.25
CA ILE A 550 -27.26 -11.12 -23.33
C ILE A 550 -28.45 -11.68 -24.09
N ASP A 551 -28.89 -12.87 -23.68
CA ASP A 551 -30.17 -13.45 -24.14
C ASP A 551 -31.23 -13.27 -23.05
N PHE A 552 -32.07 -12.25 -23.18
CA PHE A 552 -33.18 -11.97 -22.25
C PHE A 552 -34.29 -13.03 -22.24
N ASN A 553 -34.23 -14.05 -23.09
CA ASN A 553 -35.14 -15.19 -23.07
C ASN A 553 -34.56 -16.41 -22.34
N GLN A 554 -33.27 -16.40 -22.01
CA GLN A 554 -32.59 -17.48 -21.28
C GLN A 554 -32.54 -17.15 -19.80
N VAL A 555 -33.29 -17.91 -18.99
CA VAL A 555 -33.29 -17.80 -17.52
C VAL A 555 -31.93 -18.23 -16.97
N GLY A 556 -31.45 -17.51 -15.97
CA GLY A 556 -30.18 -17.77 -15.27
C GLY A 556 -29.28 -16.56 -15.19
N VAL A 557 -28.08 -16.76 -14.63
CA VAL A 557 -27.04 -15.74 -14.53
C VAL A 557 -26.21 -15.73 -15.81
N GLN A 558 -26.12 -14.60 -16.45
CA GLN A 558 -25.27 -14.38 -17.65
C GLN A 558 -24.05 -13.56 -17.21
N GLN A 559 -22.95 -14.29 -16.97
CA GLN A 559 -21.72 -13.71 -16.44
C GLN A 559 -21.06 -12.76 -17.46
N GLY A 560 -20.70 -11.55 -16.99
CA GLY A 560 -20.06 -10.52 -17.79
C GLY A 560 -20.89 -10.09 -19.01
N GLY A 561 -22.21 -10.32 -18.98
CA GLY A 561 -23.11 -10.07 -20.11
C GLY A 561 -23.24 -8.61 -20.49
N LEU A 562 -23.05 -7.69 -19.54
CA LEU A 562 -23.08 -6.25 -19.78
C LEU A 562 -21.67 -5.67 -19.67
N THR A 563 -21.19 -5.03 -20.74
CA THR A 563 -19.96 -4.26 -20.71
C THR A 563 -20.31 -2.76 -20.73
N VAL A 564 -19.72 -2.02 -19.80
CA VAL A 564 -19.84 -0.56 -19.75
C VAL A 564 -18.44 0.02 -19.87
N GLU A 565 -18.21 0.82 -20.92
CA GLU A 565 -16.96 1.56 -21.13
C GLU A 565 -17.27 3.06 -21.13
N VAL A 566 -16.51 3.83 -20.36
CA VAL A 566 -16.66 5.28 -20.27
C VAL A 566 -15.30 5.95 -20.25
N LYS A 567 -15.23 7.14 -20.83
CA LYS A 567 -14.07 8.04 -20.79
C LYS A 567 -14.43 9.33 -20.10
N ASP A 568 -13.48 9.87 -19.33
CA ASP A 568 -13.54 11.23 -18.80
C ASP A 568 -13.04 12.26 -19.82
N SER A 569 -13.01 13.54 -19.42
CA SER A 569 -12.50 14.64 -20.25
C SER A 569 -10.98 14.60 -20.47
N SER A 570 -10.27 13.82 -19.67
CA SER A 570 -8.81 13.61 -19.72
C SER A 570 -8.41 12.34 -20.51
N ASP A 571 -9.40 11.69 -21.19
CA ASP A 571 -9.23 10.42 -21.93
C ASP A 571 -8.88 9.18 -21.07
N ASN A 572 -9.01 9.26 -19.73
CA ASN A 572 -8.90 8.07 -18.90
C ASN A 572 -10.15 7.20 -19.11
N THR A 573 -9.94 5.89 -19.24
CA THR A 573 -11.00 4.95 -19.62
C THR A 573 -11.26 3.95 -18.51
N ALA A 574 -12.51 3.80 -18.12
CA ALA A 574 -12.99 2.71 -17.27
C ALA A 574 -13.78 1.70 -18.10
N VAL A 575 -13.58 0.42 -17.83
CA VAL A 575 -14.35 -0.68 -18.43
C VAL A 575 -14.74 -1.65 -17.34
N ASN A 576 -16.04 -1.82 -17.12
CA ASN A 576 -16.57 -2.79 -16.17
C ASN A 576 -17.48 -3.80 -16.87
N LEU A 577 -17.38 -5.06 -16.44
CA LEU A 577 -18.26 -6.14 -16.84
C LEU A 577 -19.19 -6.47 -15.68
N PHE A 578 -20.48 -6.59 -15.96
CA PHE A 578 -21.48 -6.89 -14.96
C PHE A 578 -22.26 -8.15 -15.34
N ASP A 579 -22.56 -8.94 -14.32
CA ASP A 579 -23.45 -10.08 -14.47
C ASP A 579 -24.90 -9.60 -14.54
N ILE A 580 -25.69 -10.25 -15.39
CA ILE A 580 -27.13 -10.02 -15.50
C ILE A 580 -27.85 -11.28 -15.08
N VAL A 581 -28.90 -11.10 -14.30
CA VAL A 581 -29.81 -12.17 -13.89
C VAL A 581 -31.11 -12.08 -14.69
N ILE A 582 -31.48 -13.14 -15.36
CA ILE A 582 -32.78 -13.27 -16.02
C ILE A 582 -33.64 -14.26 -15.23
N TYR A 583 -34.73 -13.81 -14.63
CA TYR A 583 -35.62 -14.65 -13.85
C TYR A 583 -36.91 -14.99 -14.61
N ASP A 584 -37.45 -16.17 -14.32
CA ASP A 584 -38.74 -16.62 -14.87
C ASP A 584 -39.88 -15.89 -14.14
N VAL A 585 -40.91 -15.54 -14.88
CA VAL A 585 -42.07 -14.79 -14.35
C VAL A 585 -43.37 -15.63 -14.24
N ASP A 586 -43.34 -16.88 -14.67
CA ASP A 586 -44.53 -17.73 -14.77
C ASP A 586 -44.35 -19.02 -13.99
N HIS A 587 -44.29 -18.92 -12.64
CA HIS A 587 -44.23 -20.09 -11.74
C HIS A 587 -44.85 -19.79 -10.37
N THR A 588 -45.16 -20.89 -9.63
CA THR A 588 -45.68 -20.85 -8.24
C THR A 588 -44.85 -21.70 -7.31
N ILE A 589 -43.61 -21.97 -7.63
CA ILE A 589 -42.68 -22.81 -6.85
C ILE A 589 -41.95 -21.90 -5.87
N ALA A 590 -42.05 -22.22 -4.56
CA ALA A 590 -41.36 -21.47 -3.52
C ALA A 590 -39.83 -21.61 -3.64
N PRO A 591 -39.07 -20.61 -3.18
CA PRO A 591 -37.62 -20.67 -3.10
C PRO A 591 -37.15 -21.84 -2.18
N THR A 592 -35.86 -22.16 -2.29
CA THR A 592 -35.21 -23.13 -1.38
C THR A 592 -34.25 -22.38 -0.47
N LEU A 593 -34.32 -22.63 0.84
CA LEU A 593 -33.42 -22.07 1.85
C LEU A 593 -32.62 -23.16 2.55
N THR A 594 -31.33 -22.96 2.69
CA THR A 594 -30.44 -23.80 3.50
C THR A 594 -29.68 -22.92 4.48
N VAL A 595 -29.78 -23.22 5.77
CA VAL A 595 -29.10 -22.48 6.85
C VAL A 595 -27.67 -22.98 6.97
N LYS A 596 -26.71 -22.10 7.22
CA LYS A 596 -25.34 -22.47 7.57
C LYS A 596 -25.36 -23.27 8.89
N GLU A 597 -24.60 -24.37 8.94
CA GLU A 597 -24.49 -25.20 10.15
C GLU A 597 -23.74 -24.50 11.30
N GLU A 598 -22.97 -23.47 11.01
CA GLU A 598 -22.19 -22.76 12.01
C GLU A 598 -23.06 -21.79 12.81
N TYR A 599 -22.91 -21.88 14.12
CA TYR A 599 -23.53 -20.98 15.07
C TYR A 599 -22.97 -19.57 14.94
N ARG A 600 -23.85 -18.56 14.87
CA ARG A 600 -23.40 -17.18 14.76
C ARG A 600 -23.66 -16.39 16.02
N THR A 601 -22.59 -15.69 16.45
CA THR A 601 -22.57 -14.84 17.61
C THR A 601 -22.60 -13.36 17.19
N ILE A 602 -23.47 -12.59 17.84
CA ILE A 602 -23.54 -11.12 17.71
C ILE A 602 -22.99 -10.53 19.01
N LYS A 603 -22.18 -9.48 18.90
CA LYS A 603 -21.69 -8.75 20.09
C LYS A 603 -22.83 -7.97 20.72
N ARG A 604 -22.75 -7.80 22.07
CA ARG A 604 -23.71 -6.95 22.77
C ARG A 604 -23.68 -5.53 22.20
N ASP A 605 -24.86 -4.94 22.03
CA ASP A 605 -25.09 -3.63 21.47
C ASP A 605 -24.63 -3.46 20.01
N GLU A 606 -24.37 -4.55 19.27
CA GLU A 606 -24.03 -4.51 17.84
C GLU A 606 -25.21 -3.95 17.03
N ASP A 607 -24.88 -3.09 16.05
CA ASP A 607 -25.86 -2.56 15.11
C ASP A 607 -26.27 -3.64 14.08
N VAL A 608 -27.40 -4.23 14.29
CA VAL A 608 -27.92 -5.34 13.45
C VAL A 608 -28.40 -4.86 12.06
N SER A 609 -28.44 -3.55 11.80
CA SER A 609 -28.78 -3.00 10.48
C SER A 609 -27.69 -3.24 9.44
N GLU A 610 -26.43 -3.41 9.87
CA GLU A 610 -25.27 -3.70 9.02
C GLU A 610 -25.15 -5.20 8.67
N ILE A 611 -25.90 -6.08 9.33
CA ILE A 611 -25.83 -7.52 9.10
C ILE A 611 -26.51 -7.88 7.78
N GLN A 612 -25.78 -8.58 6.92
CA GLN A 612 -26.31 -9.11 5.65
C GLN A 612 -26.96 -10.48 5.89
N TRP A 613 -28.17 -10.49 6.48
CA TRP A 613 -28.84 -11.70 7.01
C TRP A 613 -28.87 -12.87 6.05
N GLY A 614 -29.12 -12.64 4.77
CA GLY A 614 -29.09 -13.70 3.75
C GLY A 614 -27.71 -14.27 3.49
N GLU A 615 -26.71 -13.40 3.33
CA GLU A 615 -25.34 -13.82 3.04
C GLU A 615 -24.67 -14.43 4.26
N ASP A 616 -24.96 -13.88 5.44
CA ASP A 616 -24.30 -14.24 6.68
C ASP A 616 -24.83 -15.54 7.29
N PHE A 617 -26.13 -15.82 7.21
CA PHE A 617 -26.77 -16.96 7.90
C PHE A 617 -27.24 -18.07 6.97
N LEU A 618 -27.38 -17.81 5.67
CA LEU A 618 -27.82 -18.85 4.74
C LEU A 618 -26.66 -19.35 3.87
N GLU A 619 -26.55 -20.67 3.79
CA GLU A 619 -25.67 -21.30 2.80
C GLU A 619 -26.27 -21.16 1.40
N GLU A 620 -27.57 -21.38 1.28
CA GLU A 620 -28.33 -21.19 0.05
C GLU A 620 -29.64 -20.43 0.32
N ALA A 621 -29.95 -19.52 -0.62
CA ALA A 621 -31.30 -19.02 -0.87
C ALA A 621 -31.41 -18.90 -2.38
N VAL A 622 -32.11 -19.83 -3.02
CA VAL A 622 -32.23 -19.93 -4.47
C VAL A 622 -33.69 -20.03 -4.90
N ASP A 623 -34.00 -19.46 -6.04
CA ASP A 623 -35.28 -19.65 -6.70
C ASP A 623 -35.38 -21.04 -7.36
N LYS A 624 -36.48 -21.31 -8.02
CA LYS A 624 -36.73 -22.58 -8.72
C LYS A 624 -35.70 -22.92 -9.81
N ASP A 625 -35.03 -21.94 -10.34
CA ASP A 625 -34.02 -22.08 -11.43
C ASP A 625 -32.58 -22.10 -10.89
N GLY A 626 -32.42 -22.08 -9.55
CA GLY A 626 -31.12 -22.05 -8.88
C GLY A 626 -30.44 -20.67 -8.87
N ILE A 627 -31.18 -19.62 -9.14
CA ILE A 627 -30.68 -18.25 -9.07
C ILE A 627 -30.54 -17.84 -7.60
N ASN A 628 -29.37 -17.36 -7.21
CA ASN A 628 -29.12 -16.86 -5.87
C ASN A 628 -29.95 -15.59 -5.58
N ILE A 629 -30.80 -15.68 -4.56
CA ILE A 629 -31.70 -14.61 -4.12
C ILE A 629 -31.50 -14.25 -2.64
N LYS A 630 -30.34 -14.49 -2.07
CA LYS A 630 -29.99 -14.13 -0.68
C LYS A 630 -30.24 -12.66 -0.35
N HIS A 631 -30.06 -11.79 -1.32
CA HIS A 631 -30.29 -10.34 -1.20
C HIS A 631 -31.78 -9.96 -1.04
N LEU A 632 -32.70 -10.88 -1.31
CA LEU A 632 -34.15 -10.71 -1.09
C LEU A 632 -34.61 -11.18 0.29
N VAL A 633 -33.69 -11.70 1.11
CA VAL A 633 -34.01 -12.15 2.47
C VAL A 633 -34.33 -10.96 3.35
N THR A 634 -35.44 -11.07 4.06
CA THR A 634 -35.84 -10.16 5.12
C THR A 634 -35.80 -10.86 6.46
N VAL A 635 -35.64 -10.12 7.56
CA VAL A 635 -35.48 -10.65 8.89
C VAL A 635 -36.53 -10.06 9.83
N ASP A 636 -37.15 -10.90 10.66
CA ASP A 636 -37.96 -10.46 11.79
C ASP A 636 -37.11 -10.40 13.06
N LEU A 637 -36.74 -9.19 13.45
CA LEU A 637 -35.91 -8.90 14.63
C LEU A 637 -36.73 -8.68 15.90
N SER A 638 -38.05 -8.88 15.87
CA SER A 638 -38.95 -8.57 16.99
C SER A 638 -38.63 -9.38 18.28
N THR A 639 -37.92 -10.50 18.15
CA THR A 639 -37.53 -11.37 19.26
C THR A 639 -36.06 -11.17 19.69
N LEU A 640 -35.25 -10.44 18.93
CA LEU A 640 -33.82 -10.23 19.18
C LEU A 640 -33.59 -9.04 20.12
N ASP A 641 -32.99 -9.30 21.28
CA ASP A 641 -32.52 -8.26 22.20
C ASP A 641 -30.97 -8.25 22.23
N THR A 642 -30.36 -7.35 21.51
CA THR A 642 -28.90 -7.23 21.45
C THR A 642 -28.27 -6.67 22.73
N THR A 643 -29.08 -6.11 23.66
CA THR A 643 -28.58 -5.57 24.92
C THR A 643 -28.39 -6.62 26.00
N THR A 644 -29.02 -7.77 25.84
CA THR A 644 -29.03 -8.84 26.83
C THR A 644 -28.36 -10.12 26.26
N LYS A 645 -27.38 -10.64 27.00
CA LYS A 645 -26.72 -11.91 26.63
C LYS A 645 -27.74 -13.07 26.63
N GLY A 646 -27.78 -13.83 25.55
CA GLY A 646 -28.70 -14.96 25.42
C GLY A 646 -28.76 -15.54 24.01
N VAL A 647 -29.53 -16.58 23.83
CA VAL A 647 -29.84 -17.17 22.54
C VAL A 647 -31.25 -16.75 22.12
N TYR A 648 -31.35 -16.17 20.96
CA TYR A 648 -32.60 -15.63 20.40
C TYR A 648 -32.96 -16.36 19.12
N THR A 649 -34.25 -16.52 18.88
CA THR A 649 -34.76 -17.14 17.66
C THR A 649 -35.22 -16.05 16.70
N VAL A 650 -34.68 -16.04 15.47
CA VAL A 650 -34.96 -15.04 14.43
C VAL A 650 -35.56 -15.74 13.22
N GLU A 651 -36.61 -15.20 12.62
CA GLU A 651 -37.21 -15.72 11.39
C GLU A 651 -36.65 -14.98 10.18
N LEU A 652 -36.07 -15.72 9.24
CA LEU A 652 -35.67 -15.24 7.94
C LEU A 652 -36.76 -15.59 6.91
N THR A 653 -37.16 -14.63 6.12
CA THR A 653 -38.15 -14.80 5.05
C THR A 653 -37.53 -14.41 3.74
N VAL A 654 -37.62 -15.23 2.71
CA VAL A 654 -37.27 -14.86 1.34
C VAL A 654 -38.53 -14.87 0.47
N VAL A 655 -38.64 -13.85 -0.34
CA VAL A 655 -39.69 -13.74 -1.36
C VAL A 655 -39.02 -13.64 -2.71
N ASP A 656 -39.31 -14.55 -3.63
CA ASP A 656 -38.72 -14.51 -4.97
C ASP A 656 -39.26 -13.35 -5.82
N TYR A 657 -38.76 -13.21 -7.02
CA TYR A 657 -39.12 -12.12 -7.94
C TYR A 657 -40.59 -12.10 -8.37
N VAL A 658 -41.35 -13.20 -8.16
CA VAL A 658 -42.76 -13.32 -8.54
C VAL A 658 -43.69 -13.46 -7.33
N GLY A 659 -43.16 -13.40 -6.13
CA GLY A 659 -43.92 -13.35 -4.90
C GLY A 659 -44.14 -14.70 -4.19
N ASN A 660 -43.43 -15.76 -4.58
CA ASN A 660 -43.45 -17.00 -3.79
C ASN A 660 -42.53 -16.85 -2.58
N GLU A 661 -42.99 -17.33 -1.43
CA GLU A 661 -42.34 -17.13 -0.13
C GLU A 661 -41.88 -18.47 0.49
N GLU A 662 -40.70 -18.42 1.12
CA GLU A 662 -40.21 -19.49 2.01
C GLU A 662 -39.63 -18.87 3.28
N LYS A 663 -39.69 -19.58 4.39
CA LYS A 663 -39.26 -19.12 5.72
C LYS A 663 -38.39 -20.14 6.41
N VAL A 664 -37.42 -19.63 7.16
CA VAL A 664 -36.59 -20.46 8.04
C VAL A 664 -36.30 -19.74 9.34
N THR A 665 -36.24 -20.50 10.41
CA THR A 665 -35.90 -19.98 11.74
C THR A 665 -34.46 -20.34 12.08
N ILE A 666 -33.71 -19.35 12.57
CA ILE A 666 -32.32 -19.50 13.00
C ILE A 666 -32.15 -19.11 14.47
N GLU A 667 -31.12 -19.65 15.12
CA GLU A 667 -30.72 -19.24 16.47
C GLU A 667 -29.51 -18.29 16.37
N VAL A 668 -29.58 -17.19 17.12
CA VAL A 668 -28.54 -16.17 17.20
C VAL A 668 -28.14 -16.01 18.66
N GLU A 669 -26.85 -16.13 18.98
CA GLU A 669 -26.31 -15.85 20.32
C GLU A 669 -25.84 -14.42 20.43
N VAL A 670 -26.26 -13.71 21.47
CA VAL A 670 -25.74 -12.41 21.88
C VAL A 670 -24.77 -12.64 23.03
N GLU A 671 -23.49 -12.27 22.85
CA GLU A 671 -22.40 -12.41 23.83
C GLU A 671 -22.20 -11.21 24.75
#